data_a84542d08824c0043dee14dbd8db2507
#
_entry.id   a84542d08824c0043dee14dbd8db2507
#
_cell.length_a   1.000
_cell.length_b   1.000
_cell.length_c   1.000
_cell.angle_alpha   90.00
_cell.angle_beta   90.00
_cell.angle_gamma   90.00
#
_symmetry.space_group_name_H-M   'P 1'
#
loop_
_entity.id
_entity.type
_entity.pdbx_description
1 polymer ?
#
loop_
_entity_poly.entity_id
_entity_poly.type
_entity_poly.pdbx_seq_one_letter_code
_entity_poly.pdbx_strand_id
1 'polypeptide(L)'
;MTQSSIIPIKRLFLAAAILTGSLTGIYADDWPQWRGPNRDAVSKETGLLESWPAEGPQLKWKTERLGEGYASVVVSNGLLHTIGNEDGIIFAYGLDEQTGTILWKTKIGESGRHALSTPTVDGEYLYALDPDGELSCLNARSGEVRWHVDLFAEFQGKLQSGRGYGESPLIDGKHLICTPGGDDAMLVALDKTTGRLVWKTSVPVLGDKGGDGASFSSIVKTRVGKIEQYVQLVGRGLIGVACDNGRFLWGYNDISADVANIPTPIVRKNLIFSANGYNAGSVLLKLTSDGDDGISVTEIYRLQGNEFQNHHGGVVALGEYVFGGHGSNNGLPTCLNLATGEILWKRRGPGVGSAAVIYVNNRFIFRYQNGVVALLKADGSGFIIQGKLQIPDAGGDSWSHPVVANGCLFLREQNVIYAHDIKRTDATSVATPESLGNAFSSKIQAALNAQQTENNSLGTSGDEDNINSIVFYSQLYNAPEPETVFSTPFVRLTPNAEGFFDPAVISLIKTAKCKFVIDLSGNEIHAKQLEQLKGMPLLVGLDMQLCTGMDETVVEGLGKLTSLRCLRLGSTSISDATINGLSNLANLRSLDLEVCENISDDSMPIIAGFSRLRCLNLKKTAFEKLKITDKALSDLSSLEHLELLILYGNRITDAGMSDLAKLTELQFLDLSLVGITDKGVHALAPLTKLRNLSLLYNTGFSGPLLTDDCTTTISSFKDLEHLSLVGAKISASSVAELGKLKELKYLGIQYTRITPEGVERLQGLLPHTRIRK
;
A
#
# COMPACT_ATOMS: atom_id res chain seq x y z
N MET A 1 -100.35 -9.27 -21.42
CA MET A 1 -99.81 -8.26 -20.46
C MET A 1 -98.78 -8.98 -19.61
N THR A 2 -97.62 -8.41 -19.50
CA THR A 2 -96.43 -8.68 -18.74
C THR A 2 -95.26 -9.26 -19.56
N GLN A 3 -94.40 -8.33 -19.89
CA GLN A 3 -93.10 -8.55 -20.48
C GLN A 3 -92.17 -9.24 -19.46
N SER A 4 -91.52 -10.29 -19.90
CA SER A 4 -90.34 -10.90 -19.18
C SER A 4 -89.09 -10.53 -19.92
N SER A 5 -88.29 -9.76 -19.30
CA SER A 5 -86.95 -9.34 -19.75
C SER A 5 -85.94 -10.43 -19.63
N ILE A 6 -85.31 -10.81 -20.76
CA ILE A 6 -84.20 -11.77 -20.83
C ILE A 6 -82.92 -11.02 -20.58
N ILE A 7 -82.14 -11.45 -19.55
CA ILE A 7 -80.79 -11.00 -19.26
C ILE A 7 -79.79 -11.90 -20.00
N PRO A 8 -78.88 -11.41 -20.85
CA PRO A 8 -77.87 -12.22 -21.49
C PRO A 8 -76.67 -12.53 -20.53
N ILE A 9 -76.38 -13.79 -20.37
CA ILE A 9 -75.24 -14.31 -19.66
C ILE A 9 -73.94 -13.94 -20.42
N LYS A 10 -73.17 -12.97 -19.91
CA LYS A 10 -71.79 -12.73 -20.37
C LYS A 10 -70.88 -13.79 -19.76
N ARG A 11 -70.25 -14.59 -20.65
CA ARG A 11 -69.17 -15.52 -20.33
C ARG A 11 -68.01 -14.72 -19.75
N LEU A 12 -67.67 -14.99 -18.49
CA LEU A 12 -66.46 -14.51 -17.84
C LEU A 12 -65.30 -15.43 -18.31
N PHE A 13 -64.45 -14.92 -19.20
CA PHE A 13 -63.13 -15.53 -19.45
C PHE A 13 -62.22 -15.03 -18.35
N LEU A 14 -61.87 -15.95 -17.43
CA LEU A 14 -60.83 -15.76 -16.45
C LEU A 14 -59.47 -15.91 -17.16
N ALA A 15 -58.88 -14.77 -17.61
CA ALA A 15 -57.54 -14.75 -18.07
C ALA A 15 -56.61 -14.85 -16.83
N ALA A 16 -56.06 -16.03 -16.59
CA ALA A 16 -54.94 -16.22 -15.67
C ALA A 16 -53.75 -15.45 -16.25
N ALA A 17 -53.56 -14.20 -15.87
CA ALA A 17 -52.30 -13.50 -16.07
C ALA A 17 -51.25 -14.17 -15.18
N ILE A 18 -50.46 -15.07 -15.78
CA ILE A 18 -49.18 -15.51 -15.19
C ILE A 18 -48.32 -14.24 -15.09
N LEU A 19 -48.28 -13.62 -13.90
CA LEU A 19 -47.24 -12.70 -13.54
C LEU A 19 -45.94 -13.50 -13.48
N THR A 20 -45.24 -13.63 -14.61
CA THR A 20 -43.83 -13.85 -14.62
C THR A 20 -43.24 -12.52 -14.08
N GLY A 21 -43.19 -12.40 -12.77
CA GLY A 21 -42.31 -11.44 -12.12
C GLY A 21 -40.91 -11.75 -12.60
N SER A 22 -40.44 -11.00 -13.59
CA SER A 22 -39.02 -10.86 -13.84
C SER A 22 -38.45 -10.35 -12.54
N LEU A 23 -37.90 -11.26 -11.72
CA LEU A 23 -36.86 -10.91 -10.78
C LEU A 23 -35.76 -10.30 -11.62
N THR A 24 -35.82 -8.98 -11.85
CA THR A 24 -34.64 -8.23 -12.18
C THR A 24 -33.75 -8.37 -10.97
N GLY A 25 -32.96 -9.43 -10.96
CA GLY A 25 -31.79 -9.49 -10.11
C GLY A 25 -31.07 -8.19 -10.34
N ILE A 26 -30.75 -7.49 -9.27
CA ILE A 26 -29.81 -6.38 -9.31
C ILE A 26 -28.52 -7.04 -9.81
N TYR A 27 -28.28 -6.94 -11.12
CA TYR A 27 -27.01 -7.33 -11.69
C TYR A 27 -26.02 -6.35 -11.10
N ALA A 28 -25.17 -6.84 -10.19
CA ALA A 28 -24.00 -6.14 -9.74
C ALA A 28 -23.18 -5.78 -10.99
N ASP A 29 -22.59 -4.60 -11.00
CA ASP A 29 -21.85 -4.12 -12.16
C ASP A 29 -20.60 -5.00 -12.37
N ASP A 30 -20.40 -5.56 -13.54
CA ASP A 30 -19.17 -6.19 -13.97
C ASP A 30 -17.97 -5.23 -13.81
N TRP A 31 -16.76 -5.79 -13.70
CA TRP A 31 -15.49 -5.05 -13.65
C TRP A 31 -14.62 -5.41 -14.86
N PRO A 32 -15.00 -4.99 -16.09
CA PRO A 32 -14.51 -5.58 -17.34
C PRO A 32 -13.12 -5.08 -17.76
N GLN A 33 -12.55 -4.10 -17.10
CA GLN A 33 -11.27 -3.49 -17.46
C GLN A 33 -10.56 -2.87 -16.25
N TRP A 34 -9.32 -2.41 -16.47
CA TRP A 34 -8.52 -1.68 -15.49
C TRP A 34 -9.30 -0.56 -14.80
N ARG A 35 -9.36 -0.61 -13.47
CA ARG A 35 -10.04 0.38 -12.61
C ARG A 35 -11.55 0.47 -12.84
N GLY A 36 -12.17 -0.59 -13.34
CA GLY A 36 -13.62 -0.71 -13.49
C GLY A 36 -14.19 -0.09 -14.77
N PRO A 37 -15.52 -0.09 -14.91
CA PRO A 37 -16.20 0.30 -16.15
C PRO A 37 -15.83 1.68 -16.68
N ASN A 38 -15.54 2.63 -15.78
CA ASN A 38 -15.19 4.02 -16.13
C ASN A 38 -13.69 4.33 -15.97
N ARG A 39 -12.85 3.37 -15.63
CA ARG A 39 -11.42 3.55 -15.31
C ARG A 39 -11.13 4.54 -14.18
N ASP A 40 -12.07 4.74 -13.28
CA ASP A 40 -12.01 5.69 -12.17
C ASP A 40 -11.85 5.03 -10.79
N ALA A 41 -11.80 3.71 -10.75
CA ALA A 41 -11.72 2.88 -9.54
C ALA A 41 -12.95 3.04 -8.62
N VAL A 42 -14.11 3.32 -9.20
CA VAL A 42 -15.37 3.45 -8.50
C VAL A 42 -16.34 2.33 -8.91
N SER A 43 -16.72 1.49 -7.95
CA SER A 43 -17.80 0.52 -8.11
C SER A 43 -19.14 1.13 -7.68
N LYS A 44 -20.18 0.82 -8.43
CA LYS A 44 -21.56 1.20 -8.07
C LYS A 44 -22.27 0.16 -7.21
N GLU A 45 -21.63 -0.93 -6.89
CA GLU A 45 -22.21 -1.98 -6.06
C GLU A 45 -22.66 -1.45 -4.70
N THR A 46 -23.80 -1.95 -4.25
CA THR A 46 -24.42 -1.66 -2.95
C THR A 46 -24.78 -2.97 -2.24
N GLY A 47 -25.24 -2.90 -1.00
CA GLY A 47 -25.60 -4.10 -0.23
C GLY A 47 -24.39 -4.92 0.21
N LEU A 48 -23.24 -4.29 0.34
CA LEU A 48 -22.00 -4.91 0.81
C LEU A 48 -21.81 -4.69 2.31
N LEU A 49 -20.93 -5.49 2.93
CA LEU A 49 -20.53 -5.36 4.31
C LEU A 49 -20.02 -3.94 4.61
N GLU A 50 -20.59 -3.34 5.63
CA GLU A 50 -20.20 -2.01 6.08
C GLU A 50 -19.01 -2.00 7.04
N SER A 51 -18.73 -3.14 7.64
CA SER A 51 -17.54 -3.45 8.44
C SER A 51 -17.16 -4.90 8.24
N TRP A 52 -15.87 -5.22 8.32
CA TRP A 52 -15.39 -6.59 8.23
C TRP A 52 -15.20 -7.19 9.62
N PRO A 53 -15.39 -8.51 9.80
CA PRO A 53 -14.99 -9.24 11.00
C PRO A 53 -13.50 -9.05 11.31
N ALA A 54 -13.07 -9.40 12.53
CA ALA A 54 -11.67 -9.26 12.94
C ALA A 54 -10.70 -10.08 12.07
N GLU A 55 -11.14 -11.24 11.63
CA GLU A 55 -10.46 -12.17 10.72
C GLU A 55 -10.56 -11.76 9.23
N GLY A 56 -11.24 -10.66 8.93
CA GLY A 56 -11.56 -10.24 7.56
C GLY A 56 -12.85 -10.86 7.03
N PRO A 57 -13.26 -10.53 5.78
CA PRO A 57 -14.42 -11.13 5.13
C PRO A 57 -14.15 -12.59 4.77
N GLN A 58 -15.22 -13.42 4.77
CA GLN A 58 -15.11 -14.85 4.54
C GLN A 58 -14.45 -15.16 3.18
N LEU A 59 -13.43 -16.00 3.19
CA LEU A 59 -12.83 -16.55 1.97
C LEU A 59 -13.85 -17.51 1.31
N LYS A 60 -14.19 -17.24 0.06
CA LYS A 60 -15.11 -18.06 -0.75
C LYS A 60 -14.36 -19.14 -1.50
N TRP A 61 -13.28 -18.74 -2.17
CA TRP A 61 -12.37 -19.65 -2.87
C TRP A 61 -10.97 -19.02 -3.03
N LYS A 62 -9.99 -19.87 -3.29
CA LYS A 62 -8.61 -19.55 -3.62
C LYS A 62 -8.19 -20.35 -4.84
N THR A 63 -7.54 -19.70 -5.82
CA THR A 63 -6.99 -20.36 -7.00
C THR A 63 -5.51 -20.05 -7.12
N GLU A 64 -4.70 -21.09 -7.25
CA GLU A 64 -3.24 -21.05 -7.38
C GLU A 64 -2.80 -21.40 -8.80
N ARG A 65 -1.49 -21.24 -9.09
CA ARG A 65 -0.87 -21.59 -10.39
C ARG A 65 -1.37 -20.71 -11.54
N LEU A 66 -1.45 -19.42 -11.29
CA LEU A 66 -1.87 -18.42 -12.28
C LEU A 66 -0.68 -17.65 -12.88
N GLY A 67 0.54 -18.15 -12.67
CA GLY A 67 1.76 -17.47 -13.04
C GLY A 67 2.02 -16.20 -12.24
N GLU A 68 3.27 -15.80 -12.13
CA GLU A 68 3.66 -14.59 -11.37
C GLU A 68 3.30 -13.30 -12.12
N GLY A 69 2.99 -12.25 -11.38
CA GLY A 69 2.75 -10.93 -11.95
C GLY A 69 1.89 -10.02 -11.09
N TYR A 70 1.74 -8.79 -11.58
CA TYR A 70 1.04 -7.70 -10.91
C TYR A 70 -0.26 -7.30 -11.64
N ALA A 71 -0.61 -7.99 -12.72
CA ALA A 71 -1.89 -7.81 -13.40
C ALA A 71 -3.03 -8.00 -12.39
N SER A 72 -4.04 -7.13 -12.43
CA SER A 72 -5.26 -7.34 -11.67
C SER A 72 -6.17 -8.34 -12.36
N VAL A 73 -7.33 -8.60 -11.79
CA VAL A 73 -8.36 -9.40 -12.42
C VAL A 73 -9.39 -8.50 -13.10
N VAL A 74 -10.10 -9.04 -14.09
CA VAL A 74 -11.33 -8.47 -14.64
C VAL A 74 -12.44 -9.48 -14.54
N VAL A 75 -13.65 -9.01 -14.30
CA VAL A 75 -14.84 -9.83 -14.12
C VAL A 75 -15.90 -9.38 -15.11
N SER A 76 -16.40 -10.32 -15.91
CA SER A 76 -17.50 -10.04 -16.83
C SER A 76 -18.24 -11.32 -17.21
N ASN A 77 -19.59 -11.23 -17.21
CA ASN A 77 -20.47 -12.30 -17.64
C ASN A 77 -20.23 -13.66 -16.92
N GLY A 78 -19.93 -13.62 -15.62
CA GLY A 78 -19.67 -14.80 -14.78
C GLY A 78 -18.28 -15.43 -14.98
N LEU A 79 -17.40 -14.75 -15.69
CA LEU A 79 -16.02 -15.15 -15.90
C LEU A 79 -15.06 -14.15 -15.27
N LEU A 80 -13.95 -14.66 -14.77
CA LEU A 80 -12.82 -13.87 -14.29
C LEU A 80 -11.61 -14.12 -15.19
N HIS A 81 -10.92 -13.06 -15.59
CA HIS A 81 -9.72 -13.17 -16.43
C HIS A 81 -8.54 -12.44 -15.82
N THR A 82 -7.34 -12.95 -16.09
CA THR A 82 -6.06 -12.34 -15.73
C THR A 82 -4.95 -12.87 -16.64
N ILE A 83 -3.73 -12.33 -16.52
CA ILE A 83 -2.54 -12.87 -17.20
C ILE A 83 -1.43 -13.14 -16.18
N GLY A 84 -0.53 -14.06 -16.44
CA GLY A 84 0.58 -14.39 -15.54
C GLY A 84 1.75 -15.06 -16.27
N ASN A 85 2.94 -14.96 -15.67
CA ASN A 85 4.17 -15.57 -16.16
C ASN A 85 4.45 -16.89 -15.46
N GLU A 86 4.48 -18.00 -16.19
CA GLU A 86 4.96 -19.28 -15.70
C GLU A 86 6.24 -19.65 -16.45
N ASP A 87 7.35 -19.62 -15.73
CA ASP A 87 8.65 -20.06 -16.27
C ASP A 87 9.06 -19.40 -17.60
N GLY A 88 8.77 -18.12 -17.76
CA GLY A 88 9.09 -17.34 -18.97
C GLY A 88 8.01 -17.39 -20.05
N ILE A 89 6.89 -18.04 -19.81
CA ILE A 89 5.75 -18.06 -20.74
C ILE A 89 4.60 -17.24 -20.15
N ILE A 90 4.09 -16.28 -20.93
CA ILE A 90 2.94 -15.47 -20.53
C ILE A 90 1.66 -16.17 -20.96
N PHE A 91 0.79 -16.43 -19.99
CA PHE A 91 -0.52 -17.03 -20.22
C PHE A 91 -1.65 -16.05 -19.87
N ALA A 92 -2.70 -16.09 -20.66
CA ALA A 92 -4.02 -15.58 -20.29
C ALA A 92 -4.85 -16.72 -19.70
N TYR A 93 -5.67 -16.39 -18.69
CA TYR A 93 -6.52 -17.33 -17.97
C TYR A 93 -7.97 -16.88 -18.00
N GLY A 94 -8.87 -17.83 -18.16
CA GLY A 94 -10.30 -17.68 -17.90
C GLY A 94 -10.73 -18.61 -16.79
N LEU A 95 -11.35 -18.04 -15.75
CA LEU A 95 -11.83 -18.78 -14.59
C LEU A 95 -13.34 -18.60 -14.45
N ASP A 96 -13.99 -19.59 -13.85
CA ASP A 96 -15.36 -19.44 -13.35
C ASP A 96 -15.35 -18.48 -12.15
N GLU A 97 -16.12 -17.43 -12.21
CA GLU A 97 -16.15 -16.39 -11.17
C GLU A 97 -16.62 -16.92 -9.81
N GLN A 98 -17.56 -17.87 -9.80
CA GLN A 98 -18.19 -18.35 -8.57
C GLN A 98 -17.32 -19.37 -7.81
N THR A 99 -16.53 -20.14 -8.53
CA THR A 99 -15.75 -21.27 -7.98
C THR A 99 -14.24 -21.09 -8.05
N GLY A 100 -13.76 -20.13 -8.85
CA GLY A 100 -12.33 -19.95 -9.12
C GLY A 100 -11.73 -21.04 -10.02
N THR A 101 -12.53 -21.95 -10.56
CA THR A 101 -12.05 -23.05 -11.42
C THR A 101 -11.46 -22.48 -12.72
N ILE A 102 -10.22 -22.85 -13.04
CA ILE A 102 -9.60 -22.47 -14.33
C ILE A 102 -10.32 -23.24 -15.44
N LEU A 103 -11.00 -22.51 -16.32
CA LEU A 103 -11.75 -23.05 -17.46
C LEU A 103 -10.86 -23.20 -18.68
N TRP A 104 -9.95 -22.25 -18.89
CA TRP A 104 -8.98 -22.29 -19.97
C TRP A 104 -7.72 -21.50 -19.61
N LYS A 105 -6.63 -21.86 -20.28
CA LYS A 105 -5.30 -21.25 -20.17
C LYS A 105 -4.69 -21.19 -21.57
N THR A 106 -4.31 -20.01 -22.04
CA THR A 106 -3.81 -19.80 -23.40
C THR A 106 -2.50 -19.04 -23.37
N LYS A 107 -1.46 -19.55 -24.02
CA LYS A 107 -0.19 -18.84 -24.22
C LYS A 107 -0.43 -17.61 -25.12
N ILE A 108 0.04 -16.45 -24.66
CA ILE A 108 -0.06 -15.18 -25.41
C ILE A 108 1.29 -14.53 -25.69
N GLY A 109 2.39 -15.05 -25.13
CA GLY A 109 3.73 -14.55 -25.37
C GLY A 109 4.79 -15.32 -24.60
N GLU A 110 6.04 -14.87 -24.72
CA GLU A 110 7.19 -15.33 -23.94
C GLU A 110 7.92 -14.11 -23.39
N SER A 111 8.26 -14.10 -22.10
CA SER A 111 8.94 -13.00 -21.45
C SER A 111 9.66 -13.43 -20.19
N GLY A 112 10.87 -12.94 -19.99
CA GLY A 112 11.56 -13.03 -18.70
C GLY A 112 11.04 -12.04 -17.64
N ARG A 113 10.00 -11.25 -17.95
CA ARG A 113 9.42 -10.20 -17.10
C ARG A 113 8.13 -10.66 -16.44
N HIS A 114 7.73 -10.01 -15.36
CA HIS A 114 6.42 -10.21 -14.74
C HIS A 114 5.29 -9.70 -15.63
N ALA A 115 4.13 -10.38 -15.61
CA ALA A 115 2.91 -9.91 -16.24
C ALA A 115 2.35 -8.69 -15.49
N LEU A 116 2.26 -7.53 -16.17
CA LEU A 116 1.91 -6.25 -15.54
C LEU A 116 0.54 -5.73 -15.96
N SER A 117 0.21 -5.86 -17.25
CA SER A 117 -1.01 -5.33 -17.86
C SER A 117 -2.24 -6.09 -17.36
N THR A 118 -3.28 -5.37 -16.96
CA THR A 118 -4.60 -5.98 -16.68
C THR A 118 -5.37 -6.10 -18.00
N PRO A 119 -5.89 -7.26 -18.34
CA PRO A 119 -6.64 -7.45 -19.59
C PRO A 119 -7.93 -6.61 -19.61
N THR A 120 -8.51 -6.46 -20.80
CA THR A 120 -9.81 -5.78 -21.00
C THR A 120 -10.78 -6.73 -21.70
N VAL A 121 -11.99 -6.83 -21.16
CA VAL A 121 -13.10 -7.62 -21.76
C VAL A 121 -14.10 -6.68 -22.44
N ASP A 122 -14.50 -7.01 -23.64
CA ASP A 122 -15.58 -6.34 -24.36
C ASP A 122 -16.45 -7.38 -25.10
N GLY A 123 -17.60 -7.68 -24.50
CA GLY A 123 -18.50 -8.73 -25.01
C GLY A 123 -17.85 -10.11 -25.04
N GLU A 124 -17.64 -10.67 -26.24
CA GLU A 124 -17.00 -11.97 -26.42
C GLU A 124 -15.48 -11.91 -26.55
N TYR A 125 -14.87 -10.72 -26.55
CA TYR A 125 -13.45 -10.50 -26.75
C TYR A 125 -12.73 -10.21 -25.43
N LEU A 126 -11.53 -10.80 -25.29
CA LEU A 126 -10.53 -10.47 -24.25
C LEU A 126 -9.30 -9.93 -24.93
N TYR A 127 -8.81 -8.77 -24.51
CA TYR A 127 -7.60 -8.15 -25.00
C TYR A 127 -6.53 -8.18 -23.92
N ALA A 128 -5.42 -8.82 -24.22
CA ALA A 128 -4.31 -9.03 -23.28
C ALA A 128 -2.99 -8.55 -23.90
N LEU A 129 -2.24 -7.75 -23.16
CA LEU A 129 -0.94 -7.24 -23.58
C LEU A 129 0.13 -7.88 -22.68
N ASP A 130 1.09 -8.54 -23.28
CA ASP A 130 2.22 -9.12 -22.57
C ASP A 130 3.32 -8.06 -22.26
N PRO A 131 4.28 -8.35 -21.37
CA PRO A 131 5.32 -7.38 -21.03
C PRO A 131 6.27 -7.02 -22.19
N ASP A 132 6.38 -7.85 -23.21
CA ASP A 132 7.27 -7.62 -24.35
C ASP A 132 6.57 -7.02 -25.59
N GLY A 133 5.26 -6.71 -25.46
CA GLY A 133 4.51 -5.96 -26.48
C GLY A 133 3.64 -6.82 -27.38
N GLU A 134 3.48 -8.12 -27.11
CA GLU A 134 2.52 -8.95 -27.82
C GLU A 134 1.11 -8.65 -27.32
N LEU A 135 0.32 -8.00 -28.18
CA LEU A 135 -1.09 -7.68 -27.94
C LEU A 135 -1.96 -8.75 -28.58
N SER A 136 -2.67 -9.52 -27.79
CA SER A 136 -3.53 -10.63 -28.24
C SER A 136 -5.01 -10.31 -28.01
N CYS A 137 -5.85 -10.64 -28.98
CA CYS A 137 -7.29 -10.73 -28.86
C CYS A 137 -7.71 -12.19 -28.82
N LEU A 138 -8.44 -12.56 -27.76
CA LEU A 138 -8.94 -13.92 -27.53
C LEU A 138 -10.47 -13.91 -27.43
N ASN A 139 -11.08 -15.08 -27.67
CA ASN A 139 -12.45 -15.29 -27.23
C ASN A 139 -12.48 -15.42 -25.71
N ALA A 140 -13.23 -14.59 -25.02
CA ALA A 140 -13.26 -14.54 -23.55
C ALA A 140 -13.75 -15.84 -22.89
N ARG A 141 -14.63 -16.62 -23.57
CA ARG A 141 -15.15 -17.90 -23.03
C ARG A 141 -14.26 -19.10 -23.28
N SER A 142 -13.60 -19.15 -24.45
CA SER A 142 -12.84 -20.33 -24.85
C SER A 142 -11.33 -20.15 -24.75
N GLY A 143 -10.83 -18.91 -24.66
CA GLY A 143 -9.41 -18.61 -24.73
C GLY A 143 -8.80 -18.75 -26.14
N GLU A 144 -9.61 -18.98 -27.19
CA GLU A 144 -9.13 -19.08 -28.56
C GLU A 144 -8.59 -17.75 -29.06
N VAL A 145 -7.35 -17.71 -29.54
CA VAL A 145 -6.73 -16.51 -30.13
C VAL A 145 -7.41 -16.19 -31.46
N ARG A 146 -7.85 -14.96 -31.60
CA ARG A 146 -8.47 -14.40 -32.81
C ARG A 146 -7.46 -13.68 -33.68
N TRP A 147 -6.63 -12.85 -33.07
CA TRP A 147 -5.53 -12.14 -33.69
C TRP A 147 -4.51 -11.71 -32.64
N HIS A 148 -3.32 -11.37 -33.11
CA HIS A 148 -2.26 -10.77 -32.30
C HIS A 148 -1.51 -9.69 -33.09
N VAL A 149 -0.83 -8.76 -32.39
CA VAL A 149 -0.02 -7.69 -32.96
C VAL A 149 1.20 -7.47 -32.06
N ASP A 150 2.38 -7.58 -32.63
CA ASP A 150 3.64 -7.23 -31.96
C ASP A 150 3.87 -5.71 -32.04
N LEU A 151 3.74 -5.02 -30.91
CA LEU A 151 3.88 -3.56 -30.83
C LEU A 151 5.31 -3.09 -31.14
N PHE A 152 6.32 -3.90 -30.85
CA PHE A 152 7.71 -3.56 -31.21
C PHE A 152 7.94 -3.70 -32.70
N ALA A 153 7.54 -4.79 -33.30
CA ALA A 153 7.76 -5.05 -34.71
C ALA A 153 6.94 -4.10 -35.62
N GLU A 154 5.63 -3.95 -35.31
CA GLU A 154 4.71 -3.18 -36.15
C GLU A 154 4.87 -1.65 -35.98
N PHE A 155 5.21 -1.16 -34.77
CA PHE A 155 5.18 0.26 -34.45
C PHE A 155 6.52 0.79 -33.93
N GLN A 156 7.62 0.02 -34.04
CA GLN A 156 8.93 0.37 -33.49
C GLN A 156 8.80 0.76 -31.99
N GLY A 157 8.07 -0.05 -31.24
CA GLY A 157 7.70 0.21 -29.85
C GLY A 157 8.90 0.55 -28.98
N LYS A 158 8.70 1.45 -28.04
CA LYS A 158 9.70 1.87 -27.07
C LYS A 158 9.12 1.85 -25.66
N LEU A 159 9.94 1.49 -24.69
CA LEU A 159 9.58 1.50 -23.27
C LEU A 159 10.40 2.54 -22.54
N GLN A 160 9.77 3.33 -21.68
CA GLN A 160 10.47 4.24 -20.77
C GLN A 160 11.36 3.47 -19.77
N SER A 161 10.93 2.26 -19.36
CA SER A 161 11.68 1.44 -18.40
C SER A 161 11.83 -0.01 -18.87
N GLY A 162 12.84 -0.72 -18.33
CA GLY A 162 13.13 -2.11 -18.67
C GLY A 162 12.14 -3.14 -18.10
N ARG A 163 11.05 -2.72 -17.40
CA ARG A 163 10.09 -3.65 -16.76
C ARG A 163 9.02 -4.20 -17.69
N GLY A 164 8.90 -3.68 -18.90
CA GLY A 164 7.92 -4.12 -19.90
C GLY A 164 6.69 -3.22 -19.99
N TYR A 165 5.75 -3.60 -20.87
CA TYR A 165 4.46 -2.94 -20.98
C TYR A 165 3.58 -3.24 -19.77
N GLY A 166 2.96 -2.19 -19.20
CA GLY A 166 2.11 -2.31 -18.02
C GLY A 166 0.77 -1.58 -18.13
N GLU A 167 0.53 -0.88 -19.23
CA GLU A 167 -0.79 -0.29 -19.49
C GLU A 167 -1.84 -1.36 -19.77
N SER A 168 -3.10 -1.04 -19.50
CA SER A 168 -4.26 -1.87 -19.86
C SER A 168 -4.94 -1.28 -21.09
N PRO A 169 -5.13 -2.04 -22.18
CA PRO A 169 -5.74 -1.55 -23.42
C PRO A 169 -7.11 -0.95 -23.19
N LEU A 170 -7.47 0.13 -23.89
CA LEU A 170 -8.78 0.76 -23.83
C LEU A 170 -9.62 0.38 -25.03
N ILE A 171 -10.87 -0.05 -24.81
CA ILE A 171 -11.86 -0.21 -25.87
C ILE A 171 -12.77 1.01 -25.94
N ASP A 172 -12.84 1.62 -27.13
CA ASP A 172 -13.73 2.74 -27.42
C ASP A 172 -14.50 2.48 -28.73
N GLY A 173 -15.73 2.05 -28.59
CA GLY A 173 -16.59 1.65 -29.72
C GLY A 173 -16.01 0.48 -30.51
N LYS A 174 -15.54 0.73 -31.73
CA LYS A 174 -14.89 -0.27 -32.59
C LYS A 174 -13.37 -0.26 -32.53
N HIS A 175 -12.79 0.64 -31.75
CA HIS A 175 -11.35 0.81 -31.64
C HIS A 175 -10.80 0.20 -30.35
N LEU A 176 -9.61 -0.37 -30.46
CA LEU A 176 -8.73 -0.69 -29.35
C LEU A 176 -7.60 0.36 -29.36
N ILE A 177 -7.40 1.03 -28.23
CA ILE A 177 -6.36 2.07 -28.10
C ILE A 177 -5.26 1.51 -27.18
N CYS A 178 -4.01 1.60 -27.61
CA CYS A 178 -2.84 1.19 -26.85
C CYS A 178 -1.62 2.05 -27.17
N THR A 179 -0.53 1.85 -26.41
CA THR A 179 0.64 2.72 -26.40
C THR A 179 1.91 1.94 -26.77
N PRO A 180 2.22 1.78 -28.05
CA PRO A 180 3.51 1.21 -28.48
C PRO A 180 4.72 2.03 -28.00
N GLY A 181 4.58 3.37 -27.86
CA GLY A 181 5.64 4.25 -27.40
C GLY A 181 6.67 4.64 -28.47
N GLY A 182 6.48 4.24 -29.72
CA GLY A 182 7.35 4.58 -30.83
C GLY A 182 7.33 6.07 -31.21
N ASP A 183 8.34 6.56 -31.90
CA ASP A 183 8.49 7.99 -32.22
C ASP A 183 7.34 8.53 -33.07
N ASP A 184 6.84 7.74 -34.01
CA ASP A 184 5.71 8.09 -34.89
C ASP A 184 4.42 7.30 -34.50
N ALA A 185 4.49 6.51 -33.45
CA ALA A 185 3.42 5.65 -32.94
C ALA A 185 3.42 5.61 -31.40
N MET A 186 3.38 6.77 -30.75
CA MET A 186 3.25 6.83 -29.28
C MET A 186 1.95 6.17 -28.84
N LEU A 187 0.81 6.55 -29.43
CA LEU A 187 -0.48 5.88 -29.31
C LEU A 187 -0.93 5.36 -30.67
N VAL A 188 -1.67 4.26 -30.66
CA VAL A 188 -2.34 3.72 -31.84
C VAL A 188 -3.80 3.37 -31.54
N ALA A 189 -4.65 3.52 -32.55
CA ALA A 189 -5.95 2.89 -32.58
C ALA A 189 -5.93 1.73 -33.56
N LEU A 190 -6.37 0.57 -33.11
CA LEU A 190 -6.57 -0.63 -33.90
C LEU A 190 -8.06 -0.92 -34.04
N ASP A 191 -8.47 -1.51 -35.15
CA ASP A 191 -9.80 -2.14 -35.22
C ASP A 191 -9.84 -3.33 -34.25
N LYS A 192 -10.72 -3.27 -33.27
CA LYS A 192 -10.75 -4.25 -32.16
C LYS A 192 -11.01 -5.69 -32.61
N THR A 193 -11.64 -5.91 -33.76
CA THR A 193 -12.00 -7.23 -34.27
C THR A 193 -10.91 -7.88 -35.13
N THR A 194 -10.04 -7.05 -35.73
CA THR A 194 -9.03 -7.52 -36.69
C THR A 194 -7.60 -7.20 -36.32
N GLY A 195 -7.36 -6.33 -35.31
CA GLY A 195 -6.01 -5.83 -34.96
C GLY A 195 -5.40 -4.87 -35.97
N ARG A 196 -6.11 -4.48 -37.05
CA ARG A 196 -5.56 -3.61 -38.09
C ARG A 196 -5.48 -2.16 -37.62
N LEU A 197 -4.37 -1.48 -37.99
CA LEU A 197 -4.16 -0.08 -37.70
C LEU A 197 -5.24 0.81 -38.32
N VAL A 198 -5.82 1.70 -37.51
CA VAL A 198 -6.77 2.75 -37.92
C VAL A 198 -6.04 4.12 -38.02
N TRP A 199 -5.34 4.48 -36.94
CA TRP A 199 -4.49 5.68 -36.91
C TRP A 199 -3.37 5.49 -35.86
N LYS A 200 -2.32 6.30 -35.98
CA LYS A 200 -1.20 6.39 -35.05
C LYS A 200 -0.85 7.84 -34.73
N THR A 201 -0.28 8.10 -33.56
CA THR A 201 0.06 9.44 -33.07
C THR A 201 1.54 9.57 -32.83
N SER A 202 2.16 10.60 -33.43
CA SER A 202 3.48 11.09 -33.00
C SER A 202 3.32 12.12 -31.88
N VAL A 203 4.15 12.06 -30.87
CA VAL A 203 4.17 13.02 -29.76
C VAL A 203 5.50 13.77 -29.77
N PRO A 204 5.50 15.12 -29.82
CA PRO A 204 6.73 15.90 -29.78
C PRO A 204 7.46 15.75 -28.44
N VAL A 205 8.69 16.22 -28.34
CA VAL A 205 9.40 16.43 -27.09
C VAL A 205 8.65 17.52 -26.30
N LEU A 206 8.23 17.22 -25.07
CA LEU A 206 7.39 18.09 -24.25
C LEU A 206 8.19 18.92 -23.23
N GLY A 207 9.43 18.52 -22.94
CA GLY A 207 10.32 19.13 -21.94
C GLY A 207 11.47 18.20 -21.60
N ASP A 208 12.19 18.54 -20.52
CA ASP A 208 13.45 17.87 -20.13
C ASP A 208 13.25 16.73 -19.12
N LYS A 209 12.01 16.51 -18.62
CA LYS A 209 11.71 15.48 -17.64
C LYS A 209 11.20 14.20 -18.28
N GLY A 210 11.36 13.07 -17.57
CA GLY A 210 10.92 11.77 -18.03
C GLY A 210 11.83 11.19 -19.13
N GLY A 211 11.28 10.30 -19.94
CA GLY A 211 11.99 9.60 -21.02
C GLY A 211 11.06 9.29 -22.19
N ASP A 212 11.62 8.73 -23.25
CA ASP A 212 10.83 8.29 -24.40
C ASP A 212 10.11 6.97 -24.09
N GLY A 213 9.01 6.74 -24.79
CA GLY A 213 8.33 5.45 -24.84
C GLY A 213 7.09 5.32 -23.99
N ALA A 214 6.50 4.15 -24.06
CA ALA A 214 5.38 3.72 -23.24
C ALA A 214 5.80 3.63 -21.78
N SER A 215 4.87 3.99 -20.87
CA SER A 215 5.03 3.79 -19.44
C SER A 215 3.91 2.88 -18.91
N PHE A 216 3.58 2.96 -17.62
CA PHE A 216 2.63 2.01 -17.00
C PHE A 216 1.21 2.57 -16.87
N SER A 217 1.05 3.89 -17.09
CA SER A 217 -0.24 4.56 -17.00
C SER A 217 -1.19 4.11 -18.09
N SER A 218 -2.46 3.91 -17.75
CA SER A 218 -3.48 3.52 -18.73
C SER A 218 -4.27 4.73 -19.23
N ILE A 219 -4.80 4.60 -20.44
CA ILE A 219 -5.53 5.65 -21.16
C ILE A 219 -6.90 5.89 -20.55
N VAL A 220 -7.31 7.15 -20.43
CA VAL A 220 -8.68 7.57 -20.11
C VAL A 220 -9.23 8.49 -21.21
N LYS A 221 -10.55 8.59 -21.33
CA LYS A 221 -11.24 9.39 -22.36
C LYS A 221 -11.94 10.59 -21.73
N THR A 222 -11.90 11.75 -22.41
CA THR A 222 -12.69 12.95 -22.04
C THR A 222 -13.17 13.72 -23.25
N ARG A 223 -14.05 14.69 -23.00
CA ARG A 223 -14.53 15.63 -24.01
C ARG A 223 -14.40 17.07 -23.50
N VAL A 224 -13.86 17.94 -24.34
CA VAL A 224 -13.76 19.38 -24.07
C VAL A 224 -14.31 20.14 -25.28
N GLY A 225 -15.39 20.87 -25.11
CA GLY A 225 -16.14 21.44 -26.24
C GLY A 225 -16.69 20.32 -27.14
N LYS A 226 -16.32 20.34 -28.43
CA LYS A 226 -16.67 19.31 -29.41
C LYS A 226 -15.61 18.21 -29.53
N ILE A 227 -14.41 18.38 -28.93
CA ILE A 227 -13.26 17.49 -29.12
C ILE A 227 -13.31 16.36 -28.10
N GLU A 228 -13.49 15.14 -28.55
CA GLU A 228 -13.23 13.92 -27.78
C GLU A 228 -11.75 13.58 -27.83
N GLN A 229 -11.15 13.25 -26.70
CA GLN A 229 -9.72 13.00 -26.61
C GLN A 229 -9.39 11.90 -25.62
N TYR A 230 -8.31 11.18 -25.92
CA TYR A 230 -7.63 10.29 -24.99
C TYR A 230 -6.60 11.07 -24.19
N VAL A 231 -6.48 10.76 -22.91
CA VAL A 231 -5.50 11.36 -22.00
C VAL A 231 -4.69 10.25 -21.36
N GLN A 232 -3.37 10.40 -21.35
CA GLN A 232 -2.46 9.43 -20.73
C GLN A 232 -1.19 10.09 -20.22
N LEU A 233 -0.60 9.52 -19.19
CA LEU A 233 0.72 9.87 -18.69
C LEU A 233 1.75 8.90 -19.29
N VAL A 234 2.33 9.25 -20.44
CA VAL A 234 3.40 8.50 -21.13
C VAL A 234 4.79 8.89 -20.62
N GLY A 235 5.84 8.28 -21.14
CA GLY A 235 7.22 8.61 -20.75
C GLY A 235 7.55 10.09 -20.81
N ARG A 236 7.11 10.80 -21.85
CA ARG A 236 7.32 12.25 -22.07
C ARG A 236 6.44 13.16 -21.22
N GLY A 237 5.39 12.65 -20.56
CA GLY A 237 4.46 13.44 -19.76
C GLY A 237 2.99 13.12 -20.02
N LEU A 238 2.12 13.98 -19.49
CA LEU A 238 0.69 13.95 -19.82
C LEU A 238 0.48 14.42 -21.26
N ILE A 239 -0.34 13.67 -21.99
CA ILE A 239 -0.70 14.00 -23.36
C ILE A 239 -2.20 13.92 -23.58
N GLY A 240 -2.71 14.72 -24.52
CA GLY A 240 -4.05 14.63 -25.07
C GLY A 240 -4.00 14.36 -26.57
N VAL A 241 -4.82 13.39 -27.03
CA VAL A 241 -4.85 12.92 -28.43
C VAL A 241 -6.30 12.84 -28.90
N ALA A 242 -6.63 13.37 -30.04
CA ALA A 242 -7.98 13.34 -30.62
C ALA A 242 -8.45 11.91 -30.89
N CYS A 243 -9.67 11.56 -30.49
CA CYS A 243 -10.19 10.20 -30.64
C CYS A 243 -10.47 9.80 -32.08
N ASP A 244 -10.82 10.73 -32.94
CA ASP A 244 -11.28 10.48 -34.30
C ASP A 244 -10.15 10.15 -35.28
N ASN A 245 -8.97 10.75 -35.08
CA ASN A 245 -7.89 10.68 -36.08
C ASN A 245 -6.47 10.56 -35.48
N GLY A 246 -6.33 10.49 -34.15
CA GLY A 246 -5.03 10.36 -33.49
C GLY A 246 -4.18 11.65 -33.50
N ARG A 247 -4.74 12.79 -33.83
CA ARG A 247 -3.98 14.05 -33.83
C ARG A 247 -3.57 14.43 -32.41
N PHE A 248 -2.27 14.72 -32.20
CA PHE A 248 -1.75 15.28 -30.96
C PHE A 248 -2.40 16.65 -30.68
N LEU A 249 -2.94 16.84 -29.49
CA LEU A 249 -3.66 18.05 -29.10
C LEU A 249 -2.84 18.91 -28.15
N TRP A 250 -2.27 18.32 -27.12
CA TRP A 250 -1.52 19.02 -26.07
C TRP A 250 -0.63 18.07 -25.27
N GLY A 251 0.35 18.66 -24.57
CA GLY A 251 1.21 17.94 -23.65
C GLY A 251 1.60 18.77 -22.44
N TYR A 252 1.96 18.08 -21.34
CA TYR A 252 2.44 18.66 -20.09
C TYR A 252 3.50 17.76 -19.45
N ASN A 253 4.72 18.28 -19.24
CA ASN A 253 5.89 17.48 -18.87
C ASN A 253 6.25 17.50 -17.37
N ASP A 254 5.82 18.52 -16.61
CA ASP A 254 6.37 18.84 -15.28
C ASP A 254 6.18 17.79 -14.18
N ILE A 255 5.28 16.82 -14.37
CA ILE A 255 5.08 15.68 -13.44
C ILE A 255 5.65 14.35 -13.98
N SER A 256 6.40 14.39 -15.08
CA SER A 256 7.10 13.19 -15.56
C SER A 256 8.24 12.81 -14.63
N ALA A 257 8.39 11.51 -14.39
CA ALA A 257 9.51 10.94 -13.66
C ALA A 257 10.44 10.18 -14.61
N ASP A 258 11.74 10.23 -14.36
CA ASP A 258 12.74 9.55 -15.21
C ASP A 258 12.71 8.03 -15.08
N VAL A 259 12.17 7.52 -13.96
CA VAL A 259 12.12 6.07 -13.66
C VAL A 259 10.89 5.40 -14.28
N ALA A 260 9.69 5.94 -13.98
CA ALA A 260 8.42 5.39 -14.44
C ALA A 260 7.26 6.35 -14.18
N ASN A 261 6.26 6.33 -15.07
CA ASN A 261 5.01 7.07 -14.98
C ASN A 261 3.86 6.06 -14.82
N ILE A 262 3.32 5.89 -13.61
CA ILE A 262 2.48 4.72 -13.28
C ILE A 262 0.99 5.07 -13.12
N PRO A 263 0.58 6.06 -12.32
CA PRO A 263 -0.82 6.29 -12.04
C PRO A 263 -1.61 6.75 -13.26
N THR A 264 -2.79 6.17 -13.42
CA THR A 264 -3.77 6.59 -14.45
C THR A 264 -4.33 7.96 -14.07
N PRO A 265 -4.37 8.94 -14.99
CA PRO A 265 -4.97 10.25 -14.74
C PRO A 265 -6.46 10.15 -14.41
N ILE A 266 -6.96 11.09 -13.63
CA ILE A 266 -8.39 11.28 -13.38
C ILE A 266 -8.93 12.40 -14.24
N VAL A 267 -10.07 12.15 -14.85
CA VAL A 267 -10.82 13.13 -15.63
C VAL A 267 -12.09 13.56 -14.91
N ARG A 268 -12.31 14.85 -14.79
CA ARG A 268 -13.55 15.48 -14.30
C ARG A 268 -13.97 16.61 -15.23
N LYS A 269 -14.84 16.31 -16.20
CA LYS A 269 -15.21 17.25 -17.28
C LYS A 269 -13.97 17.73 -18.04
N ASN A 270 -13.62 19.00 -17.90
CA ASN A 270 -12.44 19.62 -18.52
C ASN A 270 -11.24 19.77 -17.55
N LEU A 271 -11.27 19.10 -16.41
CA LEU A 271 -10.18 19.05 -15.45
C LEU A 271 -9.49 17.69 -15.52
N ILE A 272 -8.16 17.71 -15.53
CA ILE A 272 -7.30 16.52 -15.48
C ILE A 272 -6.47 16.61 -14.22
N PHE A 273 -6.70 15.70 -13.28
CA PHE A 273 -5.81 15.50 -12.14
C PHE A 273 -4.88 14.32 -12.41
N SER A 274 -3.59 14.54 -12.26
CA SER A 274 -2.59 13.48 -12.37
C SER A 274 -1.59 13.57 -11.22
N ALA A 275 -1.24 12.43 -10.67
CA ALA A 275 -0.20 12.29 -9.66
C ALA A 275 0.83 11.27 -10.15
N ASN A 276 2.06 11.39 -9.71
CA ASN A 276 3.13 10.47 -10.06
C ASN A 276 4.06 10.25 -8.87
N GLY A 277 4.78 9.13 -8.86
CA GLY A 277 5.75 8.77 -7.83
C GLY A 277 7.12 9.43 -8.05
N TYR A 278 8.14 8.88 -7.39
CA TYR A 278 9.55 9.27 -7.58
C TYR A 278 9.80 10.77 -7.38
N ASN A 279 9.07 11.38 -6.44
CA ASN A 279 9.12 12.80 -6.12
C ASN A 279 8.60 13.76 -7.22
N ALA A 280 7.92 13.26 -8.25
CA ALA A 280 7.38 14.10 -9.32
C ALA A 280 6.14 14.92 -8.90
N GLY A 281 5.39 14.47 -7.87
CA GLY A 281 4.27 15.22 -7.32
C GLY A 281 2.94 15.01 -8.03
N SER A 282 2.11 16.03 -8.07
CA SER A 282 0.79 15.98 -8.72
C SER A 282 0.39 17.34 -9.29
N VAL A 283 -0.58 17.34 -10.22
CA VAL A 283 -1.03 18.53 -10.92
C VAL A 283 -2.52 18.48 -11.18
N LEU A 284 -3.18 19.63 -11.15
CA LEU A 284 -4.50 19.84 -11.75
C LEU A 284 -4.37 20.74 -12.97
N LEU A 285 -4.74 20.21 -14.12
CA LEU A 285 -4.81 20.94 -15.37
C LEU A 285 -6.26 21.23 -15.73
N LYS A 286 -6.51 22.44 -16.27
CA LYS A 286 -7.76 22.82 -16.92
C LYS A 286 -7.56 22.85 -18.42
N LEU A 287 -8.42 22.14 -19.15
CA LEU A 287 -8.47 22.13 -20.58
C LEU A 287 -9.54 23.10 -21.08
N THR A 288 -9.23 23.88 -22.08
CA THR A 288 -10.17 24.82 -22.73
C THR A 288 -10.13 24.59 -24.23
N SER A 289 -11.29 24.55 -24.87
CA SER A 289 -11.40 24.43 -26.34
C SER A 289 -11.07 25.76 -27.00
N ASP A 290 -10.11 25.76 -27.94
CA ASP A 290 -9.72 26.90 -28.76
C ASP A 290 -10.34 26.72 -30.16
N GLY A 291 -11.62 27.04 -30.29
CA GLY A 291 -12.38 26.78 -31.52
C GLY A 291 -12.76 25.31 -31.69
N ASP A 292 -12.85 24.86 -32.95
CA ASP A 292 -13.30 23.50 -33.27
C ASP A 292 -12.15 22.46 -33.21
N ASP A 293 -10.88 22.87 -33.26
CA ASP A 293 -9.74 21.97 -33.44
C ASP A 293 -8.62 22.09 -32.38
N GLY A 294 -8.63 23.12 -31.53
CA GLY A 294 -7.58 23.38 -30.55
C GLY A 294 -7.96 23.07 -29.10
N ILE A 295 -6.98 22.69 -28.29
CA ILE A 295 -7.10 22.58 -26.82
C ILE A 295 -5.94 23.35 -26.18
N SER A 296 -6.27 24.34 -25.36
CA SER A 296 -5.33 25.00 -24.46
C SER A 296 -5.30 24.33 -23.10
N VAL A 297 -4.12 24.27 -22.50
CA VAL A 297 -3.88 23.70 -21.17
C VAL A 297 -3.45 24.79 -20.20
N THR A 298 -4.11 24.86 -19.06
CA THR A 298 -3.76 25.77 -17.97
C THR A 298 -3.48 24.95 -16.71
N GLU A 299 -2.31 25.12 -16.11
CA GLU A 299 -2.01 24.60 -14.77
C GLU A 299 -2.82 25.41 -13.74
N ILE A 300 -3.66 24.74 -12.96
CA ILE A 300 -4.41 25.38 -11.86
C ILE A 300 -3.56 25.39 -10.60
N TYR A 301 -2.94 24.25 -10.28
CA TYR A 301 -1.95 24.11 -9.22
C TYR A 301 -1.08 22.89 -9.49
N ARG A 302 0.08 22.88 -8.83
CA ARG A 302 0.99 21.74 -8.75
C ARG A 302 1.44 21.55 -7.31
N LEU A 303 1.39 20.30 -6.83
CA LEU A 303 1.89 19.89 -5.52
C LEU A 303 3.23 19.18 -5.71
N GLN A 304 4.19 19.51 -4.84
CA GLN A 304 5.50 18.86 -4.84
C GLN A 304 5.38 17.41 -4.33
N GLY A 305 6.39 16.59 -4.58
CA GLY A 305 6.38 15.19 -4.16
C GLY A 305 6.24 14.96 -2.65
N ASN A 306 6.73 15.87 -1.82
CA ASN A 306 6.54 15.83 -0.36
C ASN A 306 5.13 16.25 0.08
N GLU A 307 4.41 17.03 -0.75
CA GLU A 307 3.02 17.42 -0.49
C GLU A 307 2.07 16.30 -0.91
N PHE A 308 2.03 15.93 -2.19
CA PHE A 308 1.27 14.78 -2.66
C PHE A 308 1.90 14.14 -3.90
N GLN A 309 2.24 12.90 -3.80
CA GLN A 309 2.66 12.02 -4.89
C GLN A 309 1.99 10.65 -4.72
N ASN A 310 1.83 9.91 -5.82
CA ASN A 310 1.28 8.56 -5.78
C ASN A 310 2.13 7.63 -6.62
N HIS A 311 2.47 6.44 -6.09
CA HIS A 311 3.39 5.51 -6.75
C HIS A 311 2.64 4.49 -7.62
N HIS A 312 2.15 3.38 -7.04
CA HIS A 312 1.48 2.31 -7.80
C HIS A 312 -0.04 2.31 -7.64
N GLY A 313 -0.56 2.97 -6.62
CA GLY A 313 -1.91 2.72 -6.14
C GLY A 313 -3.03 3.44 -6.87
N GLY A 314 -2.71 4.43 -7.69
CA GLY A 314 -3.71 5.32 -8.27
C GLY A 314 -4.46 6.15 -7.22
N VAL A 315 -5.38 6.98 -7.68
CA VAL A 315 -6.20 7.85 -6.84
C VAL A 315 -7.67 7.78 -7.27
N VAL A 316 -8.59 8.11 -6.37
CA VAL A 316 -10.05 8.15 -6.63
C VAL A 316 -10.55 9.56 -6.38
N ALA A 317 -11.31 10.13 -7.33
CA ALA A 317 -11.97 11.42 -7.10
C ALA A 317 -13.47 11.22 -6.84
N LEU A 318 -13.98 11.81 -5.76
CA LEU A 318 -15.38 11.78 -5.36
C LEU A 318 -15.85 13.19 -4.99
N GLY A 319 -16.84 13.69 -5.72
CA GLY A 319 -17.29 15.07 -5.52
C GLY A 319 -16.14 16.07 -5.71
N GLU A 320 -15.85 16.83 -4.68
CA GLU A 320 -14.78 17.82 -4.64
C GLU A 320 -13.46 17.32 -4.03
N TYR A 321 -13.35 16.01 -3.71
CA TYR A 321 -12.20 15.43 -3.06
C TYR A 321 -11.45 14.42 -3.95
N VAL A 322 -10.14 14.33 -3.74
CA VAL A 322 -9.29 13.25 -4.25
C VAL A 322 -8.72 12.46 -3.08
N PHE A 323 -8.85 11.13 -3.16
CA PHE A 323 -8.35 10.18 -2.16
C PHE A 323 -7.28 9.28 -2.78
N GLY A 324 -6.22 8.99 -2.04
CA GLY A 324 -5.17 8.08 -2.50
C GLY A 324 -4.12 7.80 -1.44
N GLY A 325 -3.22 6.88 -1.73
CA GLY A 325 -2.06 6.59 -0.89
C GLY A 325 -0.89 7.52 -1.26
N HIS A 326 -0.53 8.47 -0.39
CA HIS A 326 0.62 9.35 -0.61
C HIS A 326 1.96 8.64 -0.41
N GLY A 327 2.95 9.05 -1.22
CA GLY A 327 4.35 8.67 -1.10
C GLY A 327 4.80 7.57 -2.05
N SER A 328 6.11 7.47 -2.28
CA SER A 328 6.68 6.48 -3.20
C SER A 328 6.75 5.06 -2.63
N ASN A 329 6.62 4.84 -1.33
CA ASN A 329 6.51 3.54 -0.67
C ASN A 329 5.87 3.66 0.72
N ASN A 330 5.09 4.70 0.96
CA ASN A 330 4.48 4.94 2.27
C ASN A 330 2.98 4.63 2.28
N GLY A 331 2.28 4.87 1.15
CA GLY A 331 0.86 4.57 0.97
C GLY A 331 -0.05 5.27 1.98
N LEU A 332 0.33 6.46 2.47
CA LEU A 332 -0.43 7.19 3.48
C LEU A 332 -1.79 7.59 2.94
N PRO A 333 -2.91 7.10 3.47
CA PRO A 333 -4.23 7.61 3.10
C PRO A 333 -4.28 9.12 3.21
N THR A 334 -4.64 9.77 2.13
CA THR A 334 -4.65 11.21 1.98
C THR A 334 -5.92 11.66 1.29
N CYS A 335 -6.50 12.77 1.75
CA CYS A 335 -7.58 13.47 1.09
C CYS A 335 -7.12 14.90 0.77
N LEU A 336 -7.36 15.33 -0.46
CA LEU A 336 -7.15 16.72 -0.86
C LEU A 336 -8.39 17.29 -1.57
N ASN A 337 -8.56 18.59 -1.51
CA ASN A 337 -9.57 19.28 -2.28
C ASN A 337 -9.14 19.36 -3.75
N LEU A 338 -9.93 18.82 -4.67
CA LEU A 338 -9.59 18.75 -6.10
C LEU A 338 -9.40 20.14 -6.72
N ALA A 339 -10.19 21.14 -6.33
CA ALA A 339 -10.15 22.46 -6.97
C ALA A 339 -8.97 23.31 -6.50
N THR A 340 -8.54 23.17 -5.24
CA THR A 340 -7.51 24.02 -4.62
C THR A 340 -6.18 23.34 -4.41
N GLY A 341 -6.13 22.00 -4.40
CA GLY A 341 -4.93 21.21 -4.04
C GLY A 341 -4.67 21.17 -2.53
N GLU A 342 -5.51 21.79 -1.70
CA GLU A 342 -5.36 21.77 -0.25
C GLU A 342 -5.43 20.33 0.28
N ILE A 343 -4.41 19.93 1.05
CA ILE A 343 -4.38 18.64 1.75
C ILE A 343 -5.24 18.77 3.00
N LEU A 344 -6.44 18.22 2.96
CA LEU A 344 -7.36 18.24 4.11
C LEU A 344 -6.87 17.34 5.24
N TRP A 345 -6.34 16.19 4.88
CA TRP A 345 -5.66 15.31 5.82
C TRP A 345 -4.74 14.32 5.09
N LYS A 346 -3.69 13.90 5.79
CA LYS A 346 -2.74 12.87 5.41
C LYS A 346 -2.40 12.08 6.66
N ARG A 347 -2.72 10.81 6.73
CA ARG A 347 -2.61 9.99 7.94
C ARG A 347 -2.01 8.64 7.62
N ARG A 348 -1.41 8.00 8.64
CA ARG A 348 -0.93 6.63 8.50
C ARG A 348 -2.12 5.68 8.37
N GLY A 349 -2.03 4.77 7.39
CA GLY A 349 -2.96 3.66 7.24
C GLY A 349 -2.52 2.41 8.02
N PRO A 350 -3.33 1.35 8.00
CA PRO A 350 -3.02 0.10 8.72
C PRO A 350 -1.97 -0.77 8.05
N GLY A 351 -1.54 -0.44 6.83
CA GLY A 351 -0.53 -1.17 6.08
C GLY A 351 0.73 -0.36 5.79
N VAL A 352 1.69 -0.96 5.12
CA VAL A 352 3.00 -0.40 4.78
C VAL A 352 3.28 -0.53 3.29
N GLY A 353 4.07 0.38 2.73
CA GLY A 353 4.39 0.44 1.31
C GLY A 353 3.33 1.16 0.49
N SER A 354 3.44 1.15 -0.82
CA SER A 354 2.47 1.74 -1.74
C SER A 354 1.08 1.14 -1.51
N ALA A 355 0.02 1.96 -1.69
CA ALA A 355 -1.35 1.50 -1.46
C ALA A 355 -2.23 1.75 -2.67
N ALA A 356 -2.83 0.69 -3.22
CA ALA A 356 -3.88 0.75 -4.22
C ALA A 356 -5.23 1.08 -3.56
N VAL A 357 -6.07 1.86 -4.25
CA VAL A 357 -7.36 2.30 -3.72
C VAL A 357 -8.49 2.13 -4.71
N ILE A 358 -9.62 1.61 -4.22
CA ILE A 358 -10.92 1.63 -4.91
C ILE A 358 -12.01 2.15 -3.97
N TYR A 359 -13.09 2.65 -4.55
CA TYR A 359 -14.28 3.08 -3.82
C TYR A 359 -15.49 2.22 -4.17
N VAL A 360 -16.21 1.75 -3.15
CA VAL A 360 -17.42 0.92 -3.29
C VAL A 360 -18.30 1.08 -2.07
N ASN A 361 -19.63 1.09 -2.26
CA ASN A 361 -20.63 1.11 -1.18
C ASN A 361 -20.33 2.15 -0.08
N ASN A 362 -20.02 3.38 -0.48
CA ASN A 362 -19.64 4.51 0.40
C ASN A 362 -18.41 4.27 1.27
N ARG A 363 -17.49 3.43 0.82
CA ARG A 363 -16.24 3.09 1.52
C ARG A 363 -15.09 2.97 0.54
N PHE A 364 -13.86 3.06 1.07
CA PHE A 364 -12.64 2.80 0.32
C PHE A 364 -12.06 1.46 0.74
N ILE A 365 -11.52 0.72 -0.22
CA ILE A 365 -10.66 -0.42 0.05
C ILE A 365 -9.24 0.00 -0.33
N PHE A 366 -8.35 0.03 0.67
CA PHE A 366 -6.92 0.25 0.50
C PHE A 366 -6.20 -1.08 0.58
N ARG A 367 -5.44 -1.42 -0.44
CA ARG A 367 -4.54 -2.58 -0.46
C ARG A 367 -3.10 -2.10 -0.44
N TYR A 368 -2.37 -2.47 0.60
CA TYR A 368 -0.99 -2.07 0.81
C TYR A 368 0.00 -3.10 0.24
N GLN A 369 1.20 -2.64 -0.08
CA GLN A 369 2.28 -3.46 -0.64
C GLN A 369 2.66 -4.65 0.26
N ASN A 370 2.52 -4.54 1.57
CA ASN A 370 2.76 -5.63 2.52
C ASN A 370 1.60 -6.62 2.65
N GLY A 371 0.61 -6.57 1.76
CA GLY A 371 -0.53 -7.48 1.74
C GLY A 371 -1.67 -7.14 2.70
N VAL A 372 -1.57 -6.08 3.48
CA VAL A 372 -2.71 -5.58 4.27
C VAL A 372 -3.75 -5.00 3.35
N VAL A 373 -5.01 -5.40 3.52
CA VAL A 373 -6.18 -4.83 2.85
C VAL A 373 -7.12 -4.26 3.90
N ALA A 374 -7.55 -3.01 3.74
CA ALA A 374 -8.35 -2.32 4.75
C ALA A 374 -9.60 -1.68 4.14
N LEU A 375 -10.72 -1.84 4.82
CA LEU A 375 -11.97 -1.13 4.55
C LEU A 375 -12.00 0.16 5.35
N LEU A 376 -12.08 1.30 4.67
CA LEU A 376 -12.09 2.63 5.29
C LEU A 376 -13.40 3.35 4.97
N LYS A 377 -14.03 3.96 5.97
CA LYS A 377 -15.03 5.02 5.76
C LYS A 377 -14.28 6.35 5.84
N ALA A 378 -14.27 7.13 4.77
CA ALA A 378 -13.51 8.39 4.70
C ALA A 378 -14.32 9.50 4.03
N ASP A 379 -14.05 10.74 4.46
CA ASP A 379 -14.56 11.98 3.89
C ASP A 379 -13.52 13.11 4.02
N GLY A 380 -13.91 14.37 3.80
CA GLY A 380 -13.00 15.52 3.93
C GLY A 380 -12.46 15.76 5.35
N SER A 381 -13.05 15.18 6.39
CA SER A 381 -12.64 15.36 7.79
C SER A 381 -11.66 14.28 8.27
N GLY A 382 -11.60 13.12 7.59
CA GLY A 382 -10.72 12.03 7.97
C GLY A 382 -11.22 10.66 7.53
N PHE A 383 -10.69 9.59 8.14
CA PHE A 383 -11.15 8.24 7.90
C PHE A 383 -11.25 7.41 9.19
N ILE A 384 -12.07 6.38 9.12
CA ILE A 384 -12.23 5.34 10.16
C ILE A 384 -12.00 3.98 9.49
N ILE A 385 -11.18 3.13 10.13
CA ILE A 385 -10.97 1.75 9.68
C ILE A 385 -12.18 0.93 10.13
N GLN A 386 -12.87 0.30 9.18
CA GLN A 386 -14.04 -0.55 9.41
C GLN A 386 -13.76 -2.04 9.25
N GLY A 387 -12.51 -2.40 9.03
CA GLY A 387 -12.04 -3.76 8.95
C GLY A 387 -10.72 -3.86 8.20
N LYS A 388 -10.03 -4.95 8.40
CA LYS A 388 -8.79 -5.28 7.70
C LYS A 388 -8.67 -6.78 7.52
N LEU A 389 -7.90 -7.19 6.53
CA LEU A 389 -7.42 -8.55 6.36
C LEU A 389 -5.95 -8.53 5.94
N GLN A 390 -5.23 -9.59 6.22
CA GLN A 390 -3.88 -9.85 5.72
C GLN A 390 -3.99 -10.89 4.60
N ILE A 391 -3.45 -10.59 3.42
CA ILE A 391 -3.31 -11.59 2.36
C ILE A 391 -2.23 -12.58 2.84
N PRO A 392 -2.53 -13.90 2.89
CA PRO A 392 -1.55 -14.90 3.24
C PRO A 392 -0.33 -14.87 2.31
N ASP A 393 0.85 -15.10 2.85
CA ASP A 393 2.12 -15.22 2.11
C ASP A 393 2.49 -14.00 1.22
N ALA A 394 1.94 -12.82 1.53
CA ALA A 394 2.24 -11.61 0.79
C ALA A 394 3.73 -11.29 0.86
N GLY A 395 4.39 -11.29 -0.30
CA GLY A 395 5.86 -11.19 -0.41
C GLY A 395 6.43 -9.78 -0.33
N GLY A 396 5.65 -8.75 0.04
CA GLY A 396 6.07 -7.36 0.10
C GLY A 396 5.95 -6.59 -1.24
N ASP A 397 5.47 -7.24 -2.31
CA ASP A 397 5.21 -6.66 -3.63
C ASP A 397 3.75 -6.84 -4.07
N SER A 398 2.80 -6.61 -3.16
CA SER A 398 1.35 -6.71 -3.39
C SER A 398 0.83 -5.51 -4.17
N TRP A 399 1.17 -5.39 -5.47
CA TRP A 399 0.85 -4.22 -6.28
C TRP A 399 -0.41 -4.34 -7.13
N SER A 400 -0.97 -5.55 -7.30
CA SER A 400 -2.24 -5.73 -8.04
C SER A 400 -3.37 -4.95 -7.36
N HIS A 401 -4.21 -4.26 -8.13
CA HIS A 401 -5.34 -3.52 -7.57
C HIS A 401 -6.45 -4.48 -7.10
N PRO A 402 -7.14 -4.18 -5.99
CA PRO A 402 -8.32 -4.92 -5.58
C PRO A 402 -9.46 -4.70 -6.59
N VAL A 403 -10.32 -5.70 -6.72
CA VAL A 403 -11.52 -5.64 -7.58
C VAL A 403 -12.73 -6.05 -6.76
N VAL A 404 -13.83 -5.32 -6.91
CA VAL A 404 -15.11 -5.68 -6.33
C VAL A 404 -16.11 -5.86 -7.46
N ALA A 405 -16.66 -7.07 -7.56
CA ALA A 405 -17.68 -7.43 -8.54
C ALA A 405 -18.59 -8.53 -7.96
N ASN A 406 -19.90 -8.44 -8.20
CA ASN A 406 -20.90 -9.45 -7.84
C ASN A 406 -20.90 -9.82 -6.33
N GLY A 407 -20.59 -8.83 -5.46
CA GLY A 407 -20.53 -8.99 -4.01
C GLY A 407 -19.30 -9.74 -3.52
N CYS A 408 -18.29 -9.91 -4.36
CA CYS A 408 -17.01 -10.51 -4.00
C CYS A 408 -15.88 -9.48 -4.09
N LEU A 409 -14.94 -9.56 -3.15
CA LEU A 409 -13.65 -8.87 -3.21
C LEU A 409 -12.62 -9.86 -3.76
N PHE A 410 -12.05 -9.55 -4.92
CA PHE A 410 -11.00 -10.32 -5.56
C PHE A 410 -9.65 -9.66 -5.30
N LEU A 411 -8.69 -10.44 -4.81
CA LEU A 411 -7.33 -10.01 -4.48
C LEU A 411 -6.35 -10.96 -5.16
N ARG A 412 -5.58 -10.46 -6.11
CA ARG A 412 -4.51 -11.24 -6.71
C ARG A 412 -3.19 -10.97 -5.98
N GLU A 413 -2.49 -12.03 -5.58
CA GLU A 413 -1.14 -11.99 -5.01
C GLU A 413 -0.25 -12.92 -5.82
N GLN A 414 0.59 -12.33 -6.68
CA GLN A 414 1.47 -13.07 -7.59
C GLN A 414 0.70 -14.16 -8.38
N ASN A 415 0.97 -15.44 -8.12
CA ASN A 415 0.36 -16.58 -8.80
C ASN A 415 -0.96 -17.07 -8.17
N VAL A 416 -1.54 -16.30 -7.23
CA VAL A 416 -2.75 -16.69 -6.49
C VAL A 416 -3.82 -15.62 -6.58
N ILE A 417 -5.09 -16.04 -6.68
CA ILE A 417 -6.27 -15.17 -6.50
C ILE A 417 -7.07 -15.66 -5.31
N TYR A 418 -7.45 -14.72 -4.44
CA TYR A 418 -8.37 -14.92 -3.32
C TYR A 418 -9.68 -14.21 -3.62
N ALA A 419 -10.82 -14.89 -3.45
CA ALA A 419 -12.15 -14.29 -3.55
C ALA A 419 -12.82 -14.34 -2.19
N HIS A 420 -13.16 -13.17 -1.66
CA HIS A 420 -13.84 -13.03 -0.38
C HIS A 420 -15.29 -12.61 -0.58
N ASP A 421 -16.21 -13.24 0.15
CA ASP A 421 -17.62 -12.83 0.16
C ASP A 421 -17.76 -11.56 1.02
N ILE A 422 -18.22 -10.49 0.38
CA ILE A 422 -18.47 -9.22 1.05
C ILE A 422 -19.94 -8.79 0.94
N LYS A 423 -20.85 -9.70 0.57
CA LYS A 423 -22.29 -9.44 0.57
C LYS A 423 -22.81 -9.26 1.98
N ARG A 424 -23.70 -8.30 2.13
CA ARG A 424 -24.48 -8.17 3.36
C ARG A 424 -25.59 -9.22 3.34
N THR A 425 -25.60 -10.10 4.34
CA THR A 425 -26.75 -10.99 4.58
C THR A 425 -27.76 -10.27 5.46
N ASP A 426 -29.04 -10.30 5.08
CA ASP A 426 -30.15 -9.60 5.79
C ASP A 426 -30.37 -10.03 7.25
N ALA A 427 -29.56 -10.95 7.77
CA ALA A 427 -29.60 -11.42 9.15
C ALA A 427 -28.93 -10.45 10.14
N THR A 428 -28.22 -9.41 9.69
CA THR A 428 -27.67 -8.37 10.57
C THR A 428 -28.56 -7.13 10.50
N SER A 429 -29.51 -7.03 11.43
CA SER A 429 -30.35 -5.83 11.62
C SER A 429 -29.50 -4.56 11.71
N VAL A 430 -29.98 -3.49 11.05
CA VAL A 430 -29.39 -2.14 11.15
C VAL A 430 -29.32 -1.76 12.63
N ALA A 431 -28.11 -1.75 13.17
CA ALA A 431 -27.87 -1.22 14.51
C ALA A 431 -28.11 0.29 14.50
N THR A 432 -29.05 0.77 15.29
CA THR A 432 -29.25 2.19 15.55
C THR A 432 -28.01 2.78 16.25
N PRO A 433 -27.76 4.11 16.18
CA PRO A 433 -26.64 4.74 16.89
C PRO A 433 -26.56 4.37 18.39
N GLU A 434 -27.68 4.16 19.05
CA GLU A 434 -27.74 3.68 20.44
C GLU A 434 -27.31 2.21 20.58
N SER A 435 -27.67 1.34 19.62
CA SER A 435 -27.24 -0.06 19.62
C SER A 435 -25.76 -0.22 19.27
N LEU A 436 -25.15 0.71 18.50
CA LEU A 436 -23.71 0.74 18.23
C LEU A 436 -22.92 1.13 19.47
N GLY A 437 -23.38 2.10 20.27
CA GLY A 437 -22.79 2.42 21.58
C GLY A 437 -22.82 1.24 22.53
N ASN A 438 -23.93 0.53 22.61
CA ASN A 438 -24.09 -0.66 23.48
C ASN A 438 -23.32 -1.87 22.96
N ALA A 439 -23.24 -2.09 21.65
CA ALA A 439 -22.43 -3.17 21.06
C ALA A 439 -20.91 -2.91 21.19
N PHE A 440 -20.49 -1.64 21.10
CA PHE A 440 -19.10 -1.23 21.33
C PHE A 440 -18.72 -1.43 22.80
N SER A 441 -19.59 -0.98 23.74
CA SER A 441 -19.42 -1.21 25.18
C SER A 441 -19.36 -2.69 25.53
N SER A 442 -20.24 -3.52 24.94
CA SER A 442 -20.27 -4.97 25.20
C SER A 442 -19.06 -5.70 24.63
N LYS A 443 -18.51 -5.27 23.49
CA LYS A 443 -17.30 -5.85 22.90
C LYS A 443 -16.04 -5.50 23.68
N ILE A 444 -15.90 -4.27 24.16
CA ILE A 444 -14.83 -3.87 25.08
C ILE A 444 -14.97 -4.67 26.37
N GLN A 445 -16.18 -4.77 26.94
CA GLN A 445 -16.42 -5.53 28.16
C GLN A 445 -16.19 -7.04 27.95
N ALA A 446 -16.55 -7.61 26.80
CA ALA A 446 -16.30 -9.02 26.47
C ALA A 446 -14.80 -9.30 26.29
N ALA A 447 -14.06 -8.41 25.61
CA ALA A 447 -12.61 -8.53 25.47
C ALA A 447 -11.89 -8.39 26.82
N LEU A 448 -12.33 -7.47 27.68
CA LEU A 448 -11.82 -7.29 29.03
C LEU A 448 -12.15 -8.50 29.95
N ASN A 449 -13.28 -9.16 29.72
CA ASN A 449 -13.71 -10.33 30.53
C ASN A 449 -13.09 -11.66 30.04
N ALA A 450 -12.85 -11.83 28.71
CA ALA A 450 -12.26 -13.04 28.15
C ALA A 450 -10.82 -13.27 28.67
N GLN A 451 -10.03 -12.22 28.82
CA GLN A 451 -8.67 -12.31 29.37
C GLN A 451 -8.62 -12.60 30.88
N GLN A 452 -9.71 -12.34 31.63
CA GLN A 452 -9.78 -12.74 33.04
C GLN A 452 -9.86 -14.26 33.21
N THR A 453 -10.39 -14.99 32.23
CA THR A 453 -10.52 -16.45 32.25
C THR A 453 -9.19 -17.13 31.87
N GLU A 454 -8.41 -16.56 31.01
CA GLU A 454 -7.09 -17.10 30.61
C GLU A 454 -6.00 -16.85 31.67
N ASN A 455 -6.00 -15.67 32.31
CA ASN A 455 -5.03 -15.36 33.39
C ASN A 455 -5.22 -16.18 34.66
N ASN A 456 -6.38 -16.83 34.86
CA ASN A 456 -6.62 -17.72 35.98
C ASN A 456 -6.13 -19.16 35.73
N SER A 457 -5.73 -19.52 34.53
CA SER A 457 -5.26 -20.85 34.13
C SER A 457 -3.74 -20.97 33.94
N LEU A 458 -3.02 -19.84 33.88
CA LEU A 458 -1.57 -19.82 33.75
C LEU A 458 -0.91 -19.47 35.07
N GLY A 459 -0.28 -20.49 35.68
CA GLY A 459 0.50 -20.37 36.90
C GLY A 459 1.61 -19.33 36.78
N THR A 460 1.80 -18.58 37.85
CA THR A 460 2.85 -17.58 38.05
C THR A 460 4.24 -18.12 37.72
N SER A 461 4.80 -17.76 36.57
CA SER A 461 6.24 -17.81 36.34
C SER A 461 6.66 -16.77 35.27
N GLY A 462 7.27 -15.71 35.70
CA GLY A 462 8.52 -15.14 35.24
C GLY A 462 8.63 -14.47 33.89
N ASP A 463 7.58 -14.30 33.03
CA ASP A 463 7.73 -13.74 31.66
C ASP A 463 6.86 -12.51 31.37
N GLU A 464 6.48 -11.75 32.37
CA GLU A 464 5.71 -10.48 32.18
C GLU A 464 6.48 -9.41 31.38
N ASP A 465 7.80 -9.57 31.21
CA ASP A 465 8.68 -8.55 30.64
C ASP A 465 8.80 -8.61 29.11
N ASN A 466 8.51 -9.75 28.50
CA ASN A 466 8.76 -9.99 27.06
C ASN A 466 7.63 -9.48 26.12
N ILE A 467 6.42 -9.32 26.63
CA ILE A 467 5.21 -9.05 25.83
C ILE A 467 5.18 -7.61 25.26
N ASN A 468 5.74 -6.64 25.94
CA ASN A 468 5.57 -5.22 25.58
C ASN A 468 6.59 -4.66 24.58
N SER A 469 7.73 -5.31 24.38
CA SER A 469 8.74 -4.93 23.37
C SER A 469 8.40 -5.50 21.99
N ILE A 470 7.72 -6.63 21.94
CA ILE A 470 7.41 -7.38 20.71
C ILE A 470 6.26 -6.75 19.90
N VAL A 471 5.27 -6.13 20.55
CA VAL A 471 4.09 -5.52 19.86
C VAL A 471 4.46 -4.42 18.87
N PHE A 472 5.50 -3.62 19.16
CA PHE A 472 5.97 -2.58 18.25
C PHE A 472 6.93 -3.11 17.18
N TYR A 473 7.54 -4.26 17.41
CA TYR A 473 8.52 -4.89 16.55
C TYR A 473 7.92 -5.52 15.29
N SER A 474 6.84 -6.30 15.42
CA SER A 474 6.20 -7.00 14.30
C SER A 474 5.54 -6.05 13.30
N GLN A 475 5.10 -4.88 13.74
CA GLN A 475 4.49 -3.86 12.88
C GLN A 475 5.51 -3.07 12.05
N LEU A 476 6.78 -3.01 12.46
CA LEU A 476 7.80 -2.21 11.79
C LEU A 476 8.53 -2.94 10.65
N TYR A 477 8.62 -4.28 10.66
CA TYR A 477 9.56 -4.97 9.76
C TYR A 477 9.11 -6.30 9.14
N ASN A 478 7.82 -6.63 9.07
CA ASN A 478 7.36 -7.94 8.54
C ASN A 478 8.07 -9.16 9.17
N ALA A 479 8.45 -9.06 10.45
CA ALA A 479 8.95 -10.22 11.17
C ALA A 479 7.81 -11.24 11.34
N PRO A 480 8.04 -12.56 11.18
CA PRO A 480 7.03 -13.55 11.47
C PRO A 480 6.53 -13.37 12.90
N GLU A 481 5.23 -13.21 13.07
CA GLU A 481 4.60 -12.95 14.36
C GLU A 481 4.81 -14.15 15.31
N PRO A 482 5.31 -13.94 16.55
CA PRO A 482 5.11 -14.93 17.58
C PRO A 482 3.63 -14.90 17.98
N GLU A 483 2.98 -16.05 18.05
CA GLU A 483 1.54 -16.25 18.28
C GLU A 483 0.96 -15.60 19.57
N THR A 484 1.79 -14.98 20.41
CA THR A 484 1.43 -14.44 21.73
C THR A 484 1.24 -12.92 21.81
N VAL A 485 1.36 -12.17 20.72
CA VAL A 485 1.46 -10.69 20.75
C VAL A 485 0.11 -9.96 20.79
N PHE A 486 -1.00 -10.62 20.47
CA PHE A 486 -2.33 -9.98 20.35
C PHE A 486 -3.17 -9.92 21.63
N SER A 487 -2.59 -10.16 22.81
CA SER A 487 -3.37 -10.21 24.05
C SER A 487 -3.63 -8.86 24.74
N THR A 488 -2.96 -7.77 24.33
CA THR A 488 -3.18 -6.45 24.93
C THR A 488 -4.26 -5.67 24.18
N PRO A 489 -5.43 -5.35 24.79
CA PRO A 489 -6.50 -4.62 24.14
C PRO A 489 -6.05 -3.27 23.62
N PHE A 490 -6.48 -2.93 22.42
CA PHE A 490 -6.18 -1.69 21.71
C PHE A 490 -7.46 -0.84 21.62
N VAL A 491 -7.42 0.40 22.12
CA VAL A 491 -8.57 1.32 22.11
C VAL A 491 -8.20 2.55 21.31
N ARG A 492 -8.90 2.80 20.21
CA ARG A 492 -8.75 4.06 19.46
C ARG A 492 -9.67 5.13 20.04
N LEU A 493 -9.11 6.30 20.33
CA LEU A 493 -9.85 7.48 20.76
C LEU A 493 -9.68 8.61 19.73
N THR A 494 -10.80 9.25 19.41
CA THR A 494 -10.81 10.47 18.57
C THR A 494 -11.49 11.58 19.37
N PRO A 495 -10.90 12.77 19.49
CA PRO A 495 -11.51 13.91 20.14
C PRO A 495 -12.79 14.36 19.40
N ASN A 496 -13.76 14.90 20.11
CA ASN A 496 -14.90 15.60 19.56
C ASN A 496 -14.49 17.01 19.05
N ALA A 497 -15.44 17.77 18.47
CA ALA A 497 -15.18 19.12 17.96
C ALA A 497 -14.66 20.12 19.01
N GLU A 498 -14.90 19.86 20.30
CA GLU A 498 -14.41 20.67 21.43
C GLU A 498 -13.02 20.20 21.91
N GLY A 499 -12.50 19.14 21.29
CA GLY A 499 -11.21 18.54 21.59
C GLY A 499 -11.21 17.74 22.91
N PHE A 500 -12.29 17.06 23.24
CA PHE A 500 -12.37 16.12 24.39
C PHE A 500 -12.70 14.72 23.89
N PHE A 501 -12.20 13.72 24.62
CA PHE A 501 -12.67 12.34 24.45
C PHE A 501 -14.04 12.16 25.10
N ASP A 502 -14.87 11.28 24.52
CA ASP A 502 -16.18 10.95 25.07
C ASP A 502 -16.06 10.51 26.54
N PRO A 503 -16.71 11.23 27.51
CA PRO A 503 -16.63 10.92 28.92
C PRO A 503 -17.15 9.51 29.28
N ALA A 504 -18.11 8.97 28.50
CA ALA A 504 -18.63 7.62 28.75
C ALA A 504 -17.57 6.56 28.38
N VAL A 505 -16.86 6.76 27.25
CA VAL A 505 -15.74 5.90 26.83
C VAL A 505 -14.59 5.98 27.84
N ILE A 506 -14.21 7.17 28.27
CA ILE A 506 -13.16 7.38 29.28
C ILE A 506 -13.54 6.70 30.61
N SER A 507 -14.78 6.86 31.07
CA SER A 507 -15.28 6.19 32.27
C SER A 507 -15.18 4.66 32.15
N LEU A 508 -15.56 4.10 31.00
CA LEU A 508 -15.49 2.68 30.75
C LEU A 508 -14.03 2.17 30.77
N ILE A 509 -13.12 2.87 30.08
CA ILE A 509 -11.68 2.53 30.03
C ILE A 509 -11.08 2.55 31.44
N LYS A 510 -11.49 3.48 32.32
CA LYS A 510 -11.05 3.52 33.73
C LYS A 510 -11.44 2.31 34.53
N THR A 511 -12.45 1.54 34.12
CA THR A 511 -12.86 0.28 34.75
C THR A 511 -12.09 -0.94 34.23
N ALA A 512 -11.15 -0.77 33.31
CA ALA A 512 -10.35 -1.85 32.75
C ALA A 512 -9.69 -2.69 33.87
N LYS A 513 -9.66 -3.99 33.66
CA LYS A 513 -9.03 -4.94 34.61
C LYS A 513 -7.77 -5.60 34.04
N CYS A 514 -7.39 -5.25 32.82
CA CYS A 514 -6.17 -5.69 32.17
C CYS A 514 -5.40 -4.49 31.58
N LYS A 515 -4.11 -4.69 31.28
CA LYS A 515 -3.28 -3.69 30.60
C LYS A 515 -3.86 -3.41 29.20
N PHE A 516 -3.78 -2.16 28.75
CA PHE A 516 -4.29 -1.74 27.43
C PHE A 516 -3.44 -0.64 26.82
N VAL A 517 -3.63 -0.44 25.51
CA VAL A 517 -2.97 0.59 24.69
C VAL A 517 -4.05 1.52 24.14
N ILE A 518 -3.77 2.82 24.09
CA ILE A 518 -4.61 3.81 23.42
C ILE A 518 -3.94 4.28 22.12
N ASP A 519 -4.72 4.30 21.03
CA ASP A 519 -4.34 4.86 19.76
C ASP A 519 -4.97 6.24 19.58
N LEU A 520 -4.14 7.28 19.54
CA LEU A 520 -4.48 8.66 19.25
C LEU A 520 -3.91 9.12 17.91
N SER A 521 -3.32 8.22 17.12
CA SER A 521 -2.56 8.58 15.93
C SER A 521 -3.36 9.47 14.95
N GLY A 522 -2.68 10.49 14.43
CA GLY A 522 -3.24 11.42 13.45
C GLY A 522 -4.25 12.43 13.99
N ASN A 523 -4.42 12.55 15.32
CA ASN A 523 -5.26 13.59 15.91
C ASN A 523 -4.47 14.89 16.21
N GLU A 524 -5.18 15.99 16.33
CA GLU A 524 -4.67 17.18 16.99
C GLU A 524 -4.81 17.01 18.50
N ILE A 525 -3.70 17.11 19.22
CA ILE A 525 -3.64 16.86 20.65
C ILE A 525 -3.39 18.16 21.42
N HIS A 526 -4.14 18.30 22.51
CA HIS A 526 -3.99 19.37 23.50
C HIS A 526 -3.85 18.76 24.89
N ALA A 527 -3.25 19.49 25.81
CA ALA A 527 -3.01 19.01 27.19
C ALA A 527 -4.28 18.50 27.92
N LYS A 528 -5.46 19.08 27.60
CA LYS A 528 -6.75 18.67 28.20
C LYS A 528 -7.15 17.21 27.91
N GLN A 529 -6.77 16.65 26.73
CA GLN A 529 -7.04 15.24 26.42
C GLN A 529 -6.17 14.31 27.26
N LEU A 530 -4.90 14.69 27.48
CA LEU A 530 -3.99 13.89 28.29
C LEU A 530 -4.38 13.90 29.78
N GLU A 531 -4.96 14.99 30.27
CA GLU A 531 -5.52 15.03 31.62
C GLU A 531 -6.71 14.05 31.78
N GLN A 532 -7.51 13.80 30.73
CA GLN A 532 -8.57 12.76 30.77
C GLN A 532 -7.99 11.34 30.93
N LEU A 533 -6.77 11.07 30.42
CA LEU A 533 -6.08 9.78 30.51
C LEU A 533 -5.31 9.59 31.82
N LYS A 534 -5.17 10.66 32.61
CA LYS A 534 -4.45 10.61 33.87
C LYS A 534 -5.12 9.68 34.88
N GLY A 535 -4.30 9.01 35.68
CA GLY A 535 -4.76 8.09 36.72
C GLY A 535 -5.25 6.74 36.20
N MET A 536 -4.85 6.32 35.00
CA MET A 536 -5.09 5.01 34.43
C MET A 536 -3.87 4.09 34.62
N PRO A 537 -3.74 3.32 35.71
CA PRO A 537 -2.54 2.55 36.00
C PRO A 537 -2.30 1.38 35.03
N LEU A 538 -3.35 0.95 34.33
CA LEU A 538 -3.29 -0.13 33.34
C LEU A 538 -3.11 0.36 31.91
N LEU A 539 -3.04 1.68 31.67
CA LEU A 539 -2.62 2.27 30.38
C LEU A 539 -1.11 2.08 30.24
N VAL A 540 -0.69 1.09 29.47
CA VAL A 540 0.73 0.74 29.27
C VAL A 540 1.31 1.23 27.95
N GLY A 541 0.47 1.58 26.98
CA GLY A 541 0.93 2.07 25.67
C GLY A 541 0.09 3.22 25.14
N LEU A 542 0.76 4.12 24.40
CA LEU A 542 0.13 5.26 23.74
C LEU A 542 0.73 5.43 22.35
N ASP A 543 -0.11 5.35 21.32
CA ASP A 543 0.28 5.64 19.94
C ASP A 543 -0.19 7.06 19.57
N MET A 544 0.76 7.93 19.30
CA MET A 544 0.52 9.32 18.90
C MET A 544 1.27 9.68 17.61
N GLN A 545 1.55 8.69 16.78
CA GLN A 545 2.18 8.93 15.48
C GLN A 545 1.34 9.92 14.64
N LEU A 546 2.03 10.82 13.92
CA LEU A 546 1.36 11.83 13.08
C LEU A 546 0.43 12.80 13.84
N CYS A 547 0.48 12.83 15.18
CA CYS A 547 -0.26 13.83 15.94
C CYS A 547 0.31 15.22 15.72
N THR A 548 -0.59 16.20 15.67
CA THR A 548 -0.25 17.64 15.69
C THR A 548 -0.48 18.22 17.08
N GLY A 549 -0.07 19.49 17.31
CA GLY A 549 -0.25 20.15 18.61
C GLY A 549 0.75 19.69 19.69
N MET A 550 1.89 19.12 19.31
CA MET A 550 2.91 18.61 20.24
C MET A 550 3.76 19.73 20.84
N ASP A 551 3.12 20.66 21.53
CA ASP A 551 3.79 21.72 22.27
C ASP A 551 4.35 21.25 23.63
N GLU A 552 5.03 22.14 24.35
CA GLU A 552 5.63 21.85 25.65
C GLU A 552 4.59 21.36 26.67
N THR A 553 3.38 21.95 26.68
CA THR A 553 2.31 21.58 27.64
C THR A 553 1.75 20.18 27.37
N VAL A 554 1.67 19.78 26.11
CA VAL A 554 1.27 18.43 25.69
C VAL A 554 2.33 17.41 26.10
N VAL A 555 3.61 17.69 25.83
CA VAL A 555 4.70 16.75 26.16
C VAL A 555 4.88 16.63 27.67
N GLU A 556 4.75 17.72 28.45
CA GLU A 556 4.68 17.64 29.91
C GLU A 556 3.47 16.84 30.41
N GLY A 557 2.32 16.96 29.73
CA GLY A 557 1.13 16.16 30.00
C GLY A 557 1.38 14.66 29.80
N LEU A 558 2.11 14.30 28.74
CA LEU A 558 2.56 12.91 28.49
C LEU A 558 3.44 12.39 29.62
N GLY A 559 4.40 13.18 30.09
CA GLY A 559 5.28 12.81 31.19
C GLY A 559 4.57 12.49 32.52
N LYS A 560 3.30 12.91 32.68
CA LYS A 560 2.45 12.57 33.83
C LYS A 560 1.79 11.20 33.74
N LEU A 561 1.85 10.55 32.56
CA LEU A 561 1.29 9.20 32.32
C LEU A 561 2.34 8.13 32.70
N THR A 562 2.78 8.10 33.93
CA THR A 562 3.93 7.29 34.42
C THR A 562 3.75 5.79 34.33
N SER A 563 2.53 5.29 34.03
CA SER A 563 2.25 3.86 33.76
C SER A 563 2.72 3.41 32.37
N LEU A 564 3.06 4.36 31.47
CA LEU A 564 3.45 4.03 30.10
C LEU A 564 4.74 3.20 30.07
N ARG A 565 4.70 2.16 29.25
CA ARG A 565 5.83 1.30 28.88
C ARG A 565 6.19 1.46 27.41
N CYS A 566 5.21 1.83 26.58
CA CYS A 566 5.37 2.03 25.14
C CYS A 566 4.81 3.40 24.74
N LEU A 567 5.60 4.19 24.00
CA LEU A 567 5.20 5.50 23.49
C LEU A 567 5.66 5.65 22.04
N ARG A 568 4.72 5.93 21.13
CA ARG A 568 5.00 6.19 19.72
C ARG A 568 4.69 7.64 19.40
N LEU A 569 5.69 8.36 18.94
CA LEU A 569 5.64 9.77 18.58
C LEU A 569 6.13 10.05 17.16
N GLY A 570 6.25 8.98 16.35
CA GLY A 570 6.78 9.08 14.99
C GLY A 570 6.05 10.11 14.14
N SER A 571 6.80 10.89 13.36
CA SER A 571 6.27 11.95 12.48
C SER A 571 5.47 13.02 13.24
N THR A 572 5.91 13.38 14.45
CA THR A 572 5.38 14.51 15.22
C THR A 572 6.38 15.67 15.27
N SER A 573 5.93 16.84 15.77
CA SER A 573 6.77 18.02 15.96
C SER A 573 7.59 18.04 17.26
N ILE A 574 7.64 16.90 18.01
CA ILE A 574 8.48 16.79 19.20
C ILE A 574 9.94 17.18 18.89
N SER A 575 10.59 17.86 19.81
CA SER A 575 11.90 18.48 19.59
C SER A 575 12.82 18.34 20.79
N ASP A 576 14.10 18.67 20.62
CA ASP A 576 15.09 18.75 21.70
C ASP A 576 14.64 19.67 22.84
N ALA A 577 13.89 20.73 22.53
CA ALA A 577 13.35 21.65 23.53
C ALA A 577 12.23 21.01 24.38
N THR A 578 11.40 20.15 23.78
CA THR A 578 10.20 19.63 24.45
C THR A 578 10.37 18.23 25.04
N ILE A 579 11.35 17.44 24.55
CA ILE A 579 11.52 16.02 24.95
C ILE A 579 11.74 15.84 26.45
N ASN A 580 12.28 16.86 27.14
CA ASN A 580 12.49 16.81 28.59
C ASN A 580 11.19 16.59 29.37
N GLY A 581 10.03 16.99 28.81
CA GLY A 581 8.73 16.70 29.41
C GLY A 581 8.42 15.20 29.60
N LEU A 582 9.13 14.33 28.88
CA LEU A 582 9.00 12.87 29.02
C LEU A 582 9.85 12.28 30.15
N SER A 583 10.75 13.02 30.76
CA SER A 583 11.77 12.52 31.73
C SER A 583 11.20 11.71 32.91
N ASN A 584 9.94 11.92 33.26
CA ASN A 584 9.27 11.18 34.35
C ASN A 584 8.78 9.77 33.94
N LEU A 585 8.89 9.38 32.66
CA LEU A 585 8.43 8.07 32.16
C LEU A 585 9.43 6.95 32.47
N ALA A 586 9.81 6.78 33.73
CA ALA A 586 10.83 5.82 34.18
C ALA A 586 10.51 4.34 33.85
N ASN A 587 9.25 4.03 33.52
CA ASN A 587 8.82 2.68 33.14
C ASN A 587 8.88 2.42 31.62
N LEU A 588 9.33 3.39 30.83
CA LEU A 588 9.32 3.28 29.38
C LEU A 588 10.29 2.17 28.90
N ARG A 589 9.79 1.30 28.04
CA ARG A 589 10.52 0.16 27.43
C ARG A 589 10.62 0.28 25.93
N SER A 590 9.71 1.02 25.30
CA SER A 590 9.71 1.25 23.87
C SER A 590 9.42 2.71 23.57
N LEU A 591 10.29 3.35 22.78
CA LEU A 591 10.15 4.72 22.32
C LEU A 591 10.36 4.78 20.80
N ASP A 592 9.35 5.27 20.09
CA ASP A 592 9.40 5.47 18.64
C ASP A 592 9.37 6.97 18.31
N LEU A 593 10.46 7.45 17.73
CA LEU A 593 10.68 8.82 17.26
C LEU A 593 10.98 8.85 15.75
N GLU A 594 10.47 7.85 15.00
CA GLU A 594 10.63 7.79 13.55
C GLU A 594 10.23 9.10 12.87
N VAL A 595 11.11 9.66 12.05
CA VAL A 595 10.85 10.91 11.27
C VAL A 595 10.48 12.13 12.13
N CYS A 596 10.91 12.19 13.39
CA CYS A 596 10.83 13.41 14.21
C CYS A 596 12.00 14.34 13.84
N GLU A 597 11.76 15.29 12.91
CA GLU A 597 12.82 16.12 12.31
C GLU A 597 13.54 17.05 13.29
N ASN A 598 12.92 17.36 14.44
CA ASN A 598 13.45 18.28 15.44
C ASN A 598 14.18 17.60 16.60
N ILE A 599 14.37 16.28 16.52
CA ILE A 599 15.19 15.49 17.45
C ILE A 599 16.62 15.40 16.91
N SER A 600 17.60 15.70 17.76
CA SER A 600 19.03 15.66 17.46
C SER A 600 19.83 14.94 18.55
N ASP A 601 21.15 15.04 18.50
CA ASP A 601 22.04 14.55 19.57
C ASP A 601 21.71 15.13 20.93
N ASP A 602 21.16 16.36 20.99
CA ASP A 602 20.84 17.03 22.26
C ASP A 602 19.68 16.39 23.04
N SER A 603 18.84 15.59 22.38
CA SER A 603 17.81 14.75 23.02
C SER A 603 18.36 13.47 23.66
N MET A 604 19.57 13.02 23.27
CA MET A 604 20.06 11.69 23.62
C MET A 604 20.35 11.51 25.12
N PRO A 605 20.86 12.52 25.87
CA PRO A 605 21.01 12.37 27.32
C PRO A 605 19.69 12.12 28.07
N ILE A 606 18.57 12.68 27.56
CA ILE A 606 17.24 12.47 28.17
C ILE A 606 16.75 11.05 27.81
N ILE A 607 16.93 10.63 26.56
CA ILE A 607 16.55 9.27 26.11
C ILE A 607 17.36 8.22 26.85
N ALA A 608 18.66 8.44 27.06
CA ALA A 608 19.54 7.57 27.85
C ALA A 608 19.10 7.46 29.32
N GLY A 609 18.36 8.45 29.84
CA GLY A 609 17.75 8.38 31.18
C GLY A 609 16.64 7.34 31.32
N PHE A 610 16.08 6.82 30.23
CA PHE A 610 15.09 5.74 30.27
C PHE A 610 15.77 4.36 30.45
N SER A 611 16.35 4.09 31.60
CA SER A 611 17.18 2.93 31.88
C SER A 611 16.52 1.56 31.63
N ARG A 612 15.19 1.53 31.50
CA ARG A 612 14.43 0.30 31.18
C ARG A 612 14.13 0.14 29.70
N LEU A 613 14.65 1.03 28.84
CA LEU A 613 14.36 1.03 27.40
C LEU A 613 14.95 -0.25 26.76
N ARG A 614 14.13 -0.94 25.97
CA ARG A 614 14.49 -2.12 25.19
C ARG A 614 14.40 -1.87 23.69
N CYS A 615 13.50 -0.96 23.27
CA CYS A 615 13.30 -0.65 21.87
C CYS A 615 13.38 0.86 21.64
N LEU A 616 14.24 1.27 20.70
CA LEU A 616 14.40 2.67 20.31
C LEU A 616 14.42 2.80 18.79
N ASN A 617 13.47 3.59 18.25
CA ASN A 617 13.42 3.91 16.83
C ASN A 617 13.74 5.40 16.62
N LEU A 618 14.87 5.68 15.95
CA LEU A 618 15.35 7.00 15.59
C LEU A 618 15.49 7.17 14.07
N LYS A 619 14.76 6.37 13.28
CA LYS A 619 14.81 6.41 11.82
C LYS A 619 14.53 7.79 11.26
N LYS A 620 15.36 8.26 10.34
CA LYS A 620 15.19 9.50 9.58
C LYS A 620 15.00 9.20 8.10
N THR A 621 14.27 10.04 7.39
CA THR A 621 14.05 9.88 5.94
C THR A 621 14.43 11.11 5.12
N ALA A 622 14.67 12.26 5.75
CA ALA A 622 15.06 13.52 5.09
C ALA A 622 16.57 13.75 5.23
N PHE A 623 17.32 13.53 4.15
CA PHE A 623 18.78 13.62 4.13
C PHE A 623 19.34 15.03 4.43
N GLU A 624 18.55 16.09 4.23
CA GLU A 624 19.03 17.48 4.40
C GLU A 624 19.09 17.94 5.86
N LYS A 625 18.48 17.19 6.81
CA LYS A 625 18.37 17.59 8.22
C LYS A 625 18.86 16.51 9.18
N LEU A 626 19.92 15.79 8.83
CA LEU A 626 20.48 14.72 9.66
C LEU A 626 21.16 15.33 10.90
N LYS A 627 20.51 15.26 12.06
CA LYS A 627 20.97 15.86 13.32
C LYS A 627 21.45 14.83 14.34
N ILE A 628 21.25 13.52 14.08
CA ILE A 628 21.73 12.43 14.93
C ILE A 628 23.02 11.91 14.33
N THR A 629 24.10 11.97 15.13
CA THR A 629 25.47 11.65 14.73
C THR A 629 26.09 10.58 15.65
N ASP A 630 27.37 10.29 15.46
CA ASP A 630 28.12 9.38 16.35
C ASP A 630 28.09 9.80 17.83
N LYS A 631 27.91 11.11 18.13
CA LYS A 631 27.76 11.60 19.50
C LYS A 631 26.57 10.96 20.21
N ALA A 632 25.44 10.75 19.50
CA ALA A 632 24.26 10.09 20.04
C ALA A 632 24.57 8.68 20.59
N LEU A 633 25.46 7.94 19.92
CA LEU A 633 25.79 6.56 20.32
C LEU A 633 26.58 6.53 21.64
N SER A 634 27.39 7.55 21.91
CA SER A 634 28.08 7.69 23.19
C SER A 634 27.09 7.81 24.35
N ASP A 635 26.06 8.65 24.21
CA ASP A 635 25.02 8.83 25.25
C ASP A 635 24.16 7.56 25.39
N LEU A 636 23.72 6.98 24.27
CA LEU A 636 22.86 5.78 24.23
C LEU A 636 23.58 4.51 24.71
N SER A 637 24.92 4.49 24.75
CA SER A 637 25.71 3.32 25.17
C SER A 637 25.44 2.87 26.61
N SER A 638 24.79 3.71 27.42
CA SER A 638 24.36 3.38 28.79
C SER A 638 23.06 2.56 28.86
N LEU A 639 22.35 2.39 27.74
CA LEU A 639 21.11 1.61 27.67
C LEU A 639 21.39 0.09 27.56
N GLU A 640 22.00 -0.49 28.60
CA GLU A 640 22.49 -1.88 28.59
C GLU A 640 21.42 -2.95 28.25
N HIS A 641 20.12 -2.61 28.41
CA HIS A 641 19.00 -3.50 28.13
C HIS A 641 18.40 -3.33 26.74
N LEU A 642 19.01 -2.52 25.87
CA LEU A 642 18.45 -2.25 24.55
C LEU A 642 18.55 -3.50 23.64
N GLU A 643 17.40 -3.97 23.17
CA GLU A 643 17.26 -5.16 22.31
C GLU A 643 17.03 -4.79 20.85
N LEU A 644 16.44 -3.60 20.60
CA LEU A 644 16.14 -3.10 19.26
C LEU A 644 16.61 -1.66 19.11
N LEU A 645 17.40 -1.39 18.06
CA LEU A 645 17.83 -0.05 17.71
C LEU A 645 17.72 0.18 16.20
N ILE A 646 17.01 1.23 15.82
CA ILE A 646 16.86 1.67 14.43
C ILE A 646 17.49 3.04 14.26
N LEU A 647 18.54 3.09 13.43
CA LEU A 647 19.30 4.29 13.12
C LEU A 647 19.27 4.61 11.61
N TYR A 648 18.36 4.01 10.87
CA TYR A 648 18.22 4.20 9.44
C TYR A 648 18.27 5.67 9.02
N GLY A 649 19.13 5.99 8.05
CA GLY A 649 19.20 7.32 7.44
C GLY A 649 19.79 8.41 8.34
N ASN A 650 20.47 8.08 9.45
CA ASN A 650 21.17 9.04 10.31
C ASN A 650 22.64 9.25 9.90
N ARG A 651 23.30 10.26 10.45
CA ARG A 651 24.68 10.61 10.14
C ARG A 651 25.67 9.85 11.02
N ILE A 652 25.57 8.51 10.99
CA ILE A 652 26.38 7.59 11.75
C ILE A 652 27.54 7.07 10.88
N THR A 653 28.75 6.99 11.48
CA THR A 653 29.97 6.53 10.82
C THR A 653 30.67 5.44 11.66
N ASP A 654 31.83 4.96 11.19
CA ASP A 654 32.65 4.00 11.95
C ASP A 654 33.07 4.50 13.34
N ALA A 655 33.09 5.82 13.54
CA ALA A 655 33.54 6.41 14.81
C ALA A 655 32.59 6.10 15.99
N GLY A 656 31.28 5.95 15.70
CA GLY A 656 30.29 5.62 16.73
C GLY A 656 30.16 4.13 17.04
N MET A 657 30.76 3.25 16.23
CA MET A 657 30.52 1.80 16.32
C MET A 657 31.10 1.17 17.59
N SER A 658 32.15 1.72 18.16
CA SER A 658 32.71 1.23 19.44
C SER A 658 31.77 1.49 20.64
N ASP A 659 30.98 2.57 20.59
CA ASP A 659 29.95 2.84 21.60
C ASP A 659 28.73 1.97 21.38
N LEU A 660 28.30 1.79 20.13
CA LEU A 660 27.20 0.89 19.77
C LEU A 660 27.48 -0.56 20.19
N ALA A 661 28.72 -1.02 20.05
CA ALA A 661 29.17 -2.36 20.43
C ALA A 661 29.02 -2.68 21.93
N LYS A 662 28.81 -1.68 22.81
CA LYS A 662 28.56 -1.87 24.23
C LYS A 662 27.13 -2.38 24.51
N LEU A 663 26.20 -2.22 23.55
CA LEU A 663 24.81 -2.63 23.65
C LEU A 663 24.64 -4.14 23.33
N THR A 664 25.24 -5.00 24.14
CA THR A 664 25.37 -6.44 23.86
C THR A 664 24.07 -7.24 23.91
N GLU A 665 22.97 -6.63 24.39
CA GLU A 665 21.63 -7.24 24.38
C GLU A 665 20.89 -7.04 23.04
N LEU A 666 21.48 -6.27 22.07
CA LEU A 666 20.85 -6.04 20.78
C LEU A 666 20.59 -7.34 20.00
N GLN A 667 19.33 -7.52 19.64
CA GLN A 667 18.84 -8.59 18.78
C GLN A 667 18.45 -8.06 17.39
N PHE A 668 18.06 -6.79 17.31
CA PHE A 668 17.72 -6.11 16.07
C PHE A 668 18.51 -4.81 15.93
N LEU A 669 19.20 -4.66 14.79
CA LEU A 669 19.95 -3.46 14.47
C LEU A 669 19.75 -3.06 13.01
N ASP A 670 19.25 -1.84 12.79
CA ASP A 670 19.15 -1.25 11.46
C ASP A 670 20.10 -0.06 11.33
N LEU A 671 21.16 -0.27 10.56
CA LEU A 671 22.17 0.72 10.17
C LEU A 671 22.09 1.02 8.66
N SER A 672 20.93 0.89 8.04
CA SER A 672 20.75 1.18 6.63
C SER A 672 20.89 2.68 6.34
N LEU A 673 21.42 3.01 5.17
CA LEU A 673 21.62 4.39 4.71
C LEU A 673 22.44 5.26 5.68
N VAL A 674 23.41 4.65 6.38
CA VAL A 674 24.40 5.37 7.21
C VAL A 674 25.79 5.31 6.57
N GLY A 675 26.82 5.92 7.20
CA GLY A 675 28.16 6.07 6.63
C GLY A 675 29.19 5.07 7.15
N ILE A 676 28.82 3.81 7.46
CA ILE A 676 29.75 2.81 7.97
C ILE A 676 30.46 2.02 6.86
N THR A 677 31.71 1.62 7.12
CA THR A 677 32.55 0.76 6.28
C THR A 677 32.69 -0.65 6.87
N ASP A 678 33.45 -1.51 6.23
CA ASP A 678 33.81 -2.83 6.79
C ASP A 678 34.42 -2.69 8.20
N LYS A 679 35.19 -1.62 8.45
CA LYS A 679 35.76 -1.33 9.78
C LYS A 679 34.64 -1.11 10.82
N GLY A 680 33.58 -0.41 10.46
CA GLY A 680 32.41 -0.24 11.35
C GLY A 680 31.74 -1.56 11.65
N VAL A 681 31.55 -2.42 10.64
CA VAL A 681 30.97 -3.75 10.83
C VAL A 681 31.84 -4.62 11.73
N HIS A 682 33.21 -4.56 11.59
CA HIS A 682 34.11 -5.31 12.46
C HIS A 682 33.99 -4.89 13.93
N ALA A 683 33.73 -3.60 14.20
CA ALA A 683 33.53 -3.11 15.56
C ALA A 683 32.30 -3.70 16.23
N LEU A 684 31.29 -4.17 15.44
CA LEU A 684 30.05 -4.77 15.95
C LEU A 684 30.21 -6.23 16.41
N ALA A 685 31.40 -6.85 16.28
CA ALA A 685 31.64 -8.23 16.66
C ALA A 685 31.15 -8.63 18.08
N PRO A 686 31.14 -7.73 19.11
CA PRO A 686 30.60 -8.07 20.43
C PRO A 686 29.06 -8.32 20.45
N LEU A 687 28.32 -7.92 19.42
CA LEU A 687 26.85 -8.02 19.37
C LEU A 687 26.40 -9.44 18.97
N THR A 688 26.78 -10.44 19.74
CA THR A 688 26.55 -11.86 19.40
C THR A 688 25.11 -12.33 19.44
N LYS A 689 24.21 -11.54 20.05
CA LYS A 689 22.77 -11.83 20.15
C LYS A 689 21.95 -11.33 18.95
N LEU A 690 22.60 -10.77 17.92
CA LEU A 690 21.90 -10.26 16.74
C LEU A 690 21.16 -11.37 16.00
N ARG A 691 19.87 -11.18 15.82
CA ARG A 691 18.96 -11.98 14.99
C ARG A 691 18.59 -11.26 13.69
N ASN A 692 18.57 -9.92 13.71
CA ASN A 692 18.25 -9.09 12.55
C ASN A 692 19.32 -8.00 12.38
N LEU A 693 19.93 -7.95 11.19
CA LEU A 693 20.90 -6.93 10.83
C LEU A 693 20.58 -6.37 9.44
N SER A 694 20.32 -5.06 9.38
CA SER A 694 20.11 -4.37 8.12
C SER A 694 21.21 -3.35 7.85
N LEU A 695 21.86 -3.52 6.70
CA LEU A 695 22.97 -2.70 6.21
C LEU A 695 22.70 -2.21 4.77
N LEU A 696 21.45 -1.96 4.45
CA LEU A 696 20.96 -1.61 3.13
C LEU A 696 21.54 -0.27 2.66
N TYR A 697 22.09 -0.24 1.44
CA TYR A 697 22.61 0.95 0.77
C TYR A 697 23.56 1.80 1.62
N ASN A 698 24.47 1.17 2.37
CA ASN A 698 25.55 1.89 3.04
C ASN A 698 26.57 2.39 2.01
N THR A 699 26.18 3.43 1.29
CA THR A 699 26.97 4.04 0.23
C THR A 699 27.73 5.26 0.71
N GLY A 700 27.41 5.79 1.90
CA GLY A 700 27.96 7.04 2.42
C GLY A 700 27.79 8.20 1.43
N PHE A 701 28.26 9.38 1.80
CA PHE A 701 28.32 10.52 0.87
C PHE A 701 29.44 10.40 -0.17
N SER A 702 30.25 9.31 -0.15
CA SER A 702 31.47 9.15 -0.95
C SER A 702 31.54 7.83 -1.73
N GLY A 703 30.49 7.01 -1.75
CA GLY A 703 30.46 5.72 -2.49
C GLY A 703 30.25 4.50 -1.59
N PRO A 704 30.16 3.28 -2.16
CA PRO A 704 29.84 2.07 -1.41
C PRO A 704 30.98 1.68 -0.48
N LEU A 705 30.63 1.43 0.76
CA LEU A 705 31.52 1.30 1.89
C LEU A 705 31.70 -0.15 2.37
N LEU A 706 30.72 -1.05 2.04
CA LEU A 706 30.77 -2.46 2.45
C LEU A 706 31.25 -3.35 1.32
N THR A 707 32.23 -4.19 1.62
CA THR A 707 32.86 -5.15 0.69
C THR A 707 32.77 -6.57 1.24
N ASP A 708 33.44 -7.54 0.57
CA ASP A 708 33.52 -8.93 1.05
C ASP A 708 34.11 -9.05 2.46
N ASP A 709 34.93 -8.10 2.90
CA ASP A 709 35.63 -8.13 4.19
C ASP A 709 34.67 -8.12 5.39
N CYS A 710 33.58 -7.35 5.32
CA CYS A 710 32.58 -7.31 6.40
C CYS A 710 31.94 -8.68 6.68
N THR A 711 31.88 -9.57 5.68
CA THR A 711 31.17 -10.86 5.82
C THR A 711 31.84 -11.83 6.78
N THR A 712 33.10 -11.65 7.07
CA THR A 712 33.81 -12.44 8.09
C THR A 712 33.24 -12.19 9.48
N THR A 713 32.98 -10.93 9.84
CA THR A 713 32.32 -10.57 11.10
C THR A 713 30.85 -10.94 11.09
N ILE A 714 30.13 -10.65 10.00
CA ILE A 714 28.71 -11.00 9.90
C ILE A 714 28.49 -12.49 10.10
N SER A 715 29.36 -13.35 9.56
CA SER A 715 29.27 -14.80 9.71
C SER A 715 29.50 -15.30 11.15
N SER A 716 29.96 -14.44 12.07
CA SER A 716 30.10 -14.77 13.50
C SER A 716 28.80 -14.65 14.27
N PHE A 717 27.78 -13.91 13.75
CA PHE A 717 26.45 -13.76 14.37
C PHE A 717 25.61 -15.01 14.13
N LYS A 718 25.80 -16.06 14.94
CA LYS A 718 25.25 -17.40 14.68
C LYS A 718 23.74 -17.49 14.76
N ASP A 719 23.11 -16.61 15.54
CA ASP A 719 21.66 -16.55 15.75
C ASP A 719 20.96 -15.65 14.71
N LEU A 720 21.68 -15.19 13.66
CA LEU A 720 21.15 -14.27 12.67
C LEU A 720 20.10 -14.96 11.79
N GLU A 721 18.87 -14.43 11.84
CA GLU A 721 17.71 -14.91 11.09
C GLU A 721 17.43 -14.06 9.86
N HIS A 722 17.70 -12.75 9.93
CA HIS A 722 17.44 -11.80 8.85
C HIS A 722 18.67 -10.93 8.60
N LEU A 723 19.14 -10.94 7.35
CA LEU A 723 20.29 -10.14 6.91
C LEU A 723 19.95 -9.39 5.62
N SER A 724 20.17 -8.07 5.61
CA SER A 724 20.11 -7.26 4.41
C SER A 724 21.46 -6.62 4.11
N LEU A 725 22.03 -6.97 2.95
CA LEU A 725 23.27 -6.42 2.38
C LEU A 725 23.00 -5.77 1.01
N VAL A 726 21.80 -5.29 0.80
CA VAL A 726 21.36 -4.69 -0.47
C VAL A 726 22.25 -3.50 -0.82
N GLY A 727 22.82 -3.49 -2.03
CA GLY A 727 23.71 -2.43 -2.52
C GLY A 727 25.16 -2.52 -2.04
N ALA A 728 25.53 -3.51 -1.22
CA ALA A 728 26.92 -3.75 -0.82
C ALA A 728 27.76 -4.29 -1.99
N LYS A 729 29.08 -4.03 -1.98
CA LYS A 729 30.02 -4.53 -3.02
C LYS A 729 30.51 -5.95 -2.73
N ILE A 730 29.67 -6.80 -2.16
CA ILE A 730 29.99 -8.21 -1.91
C ILE A 730 29.91 -9.03 -3.20
N SER A 731 30.76 -10.04 -3.30
CA SER A 731 30.96 -10.87 -4.49
C SER A 731 30.87 -12.37 -4.18
N ALA A 732 31.27 -13.22 -5.12
CA ALA A 732 31.35 -14.65 -4.93
C ALA A 732 32.27 -15.06 -3.75
N SER A 733 33.23 -14.20 -3.34
CA SER A 733 34.11 -14.42 -2.18
C SER A 733 33.31 -14.48 -0.86
N SER A 734 32.21 -13.78 -0.75
CA SER A 734 31.33 -13.77 0.43
C SER A 734 30.46 -15.02 0.58
N VAL A 735 30.30 -15.83 -0.47
CA VAL A 735 29.38 -16.97 -0.49
C VAL A 735 29.67 -17.98 0.61
N ALA A 736 30.97 -18.30 0.82
CA ALA A 736 31.35 -19.26 1.83
C ALA A 736 31.11 -18.75 3.26
N GLU A 737 31.35 -17.46 3.51
CA GLU A 737 31.12 -16.84 4.81
C GLU A 737 29.63 -16.74 5.11
N LEU A 738 28.82 -16.18 4.20
CA LEU A 738 27.38 -16.09 4.36
C LEU A 738 26.71 -17.46 4.51
N GLY A 739 27.23 -18.49 3.84
CA GLY A 739 26.77 -19.87 3.96
C GLY A 739 26.97 -20.53 5.35
N LYS A 740 27.65 -19.86 6.29
CA LYS A 740 27.81 -20.30 7.69
C LYS A 740 26.63 -19.94 8.57
N LEU A 741 25.75 -19.03 8.12
CA LEU A 741 24.60 -18.52 8.88
C LEU A 741 23.40 -19.47 8.76
N LYS A 742 23.41 -20.57 9.51
CA LYS A 742 22.45 -21.68 9.35
C LYS A 742 21.03 -21.36 9.85
N GLU A 743 20.89 -20.38 10.75
CA GLU A 743 19.59 -19.92 11.26
C GLU A 743 18.93 -18.87 10.36
N LEU A 744 19.60 -18.50 9.24
CA LEU A 744 19.12 -17.43 8.39
C LEU A 744 17.84 -17.84 7.64
N LYS A 745 16.76 -17.05 7.83
CA LYS A 745 15.46 -17.18 7.18
C LYS A 745 15.34 -16.29 5.95
N TYR A 746 16.00 -15.11 5.98
CA TYR A 746 15.99 -14.13 4.90
C TYR A 746 17.36 -13.54 4.64
N LEU A 747 17.76 -13.47 3.36
CA LEU A 747 19.00 -12.85 2.89
C LEU A 747 18.71 -11.91 1.71
N GLY A 748 18.82 -10.59 1.91
CA GLY A 748 18.72 -9.57 0.86
C GLY A 748 20.11 -9.23 0.31
N ILE A 749 20.33 -9.54 -0.97
CA ILE A 749 21.59 -9.26 -1.69
C ILE A 749 21.38 -8.60 -3.05
N GLN A 750 20.26 -7.91 -3.22
CA GLN A 750 19.98 -7.15 -4.45
C GLN A 750 21.07 -6.09 -4.67
N TYR A 751 21.38 -5.85 -5.93
CA TYR A 751 22.40 -4.87 -6.34
C TYR A 751 23.81 -5.13 -5.80
N THR A 752 24.12 -6.39 -5.44
CA THR A 752 25.47 -6.85 -5.11
C THR A 752 26.17 -7.44 -6.34
N ARG A 753 27.47 -7.81 -6.19
CA ARG A 753 28.25 -8.47 -7.24
C ARG A 753 28.22 -10.01 -7.16
N ILE A 754 27.36 -10.60 -6.32
CA ILE A 754 27.15 -12.05 -6.28
C ILE A 754 26.46 -12.46 -7.58
N THR A 755 27.09 -13.37 -8.35
CA THR A 755 26.56 -13.85 -9.64
C THR A 755 25.36 -14.82 -9.43
N PRO A 756 24.58 -15.14 -10.47
CA PRO A 756 23.54 -16.17 -10.39
C PRO A 756 24.07 -17.51 -9.84
N GLU A 757 25.24 -17.96 -10.28
CA GLU A 757 25.90 -19.19 -9.81
C GLU A 757 26.28 -19.05 -8.32
N GLY A 758 26.64 -17.85 -7.87
CA GLY A 758 26.88 -17.55 -6.47
C GLY A 758 25.61 -17.67 -5.62
N VAL A 759 24.47 -17.24 -6.14
CA VAL A 759 23.15 -17.38 -5.49
C VAL A 759 22.75 -18.86 -5.40
N GLU A 760 22.90 -19.63 -6.49
CA GLU A 760 22.61 -21.06 -6.50
C GLU A 760 23.46 -21.80 -5.46
N ARG A 761 24.75 -21.46 -5.37
CA ARG A 761 25.65 -22.01 -4.35
C ARG A 761 25.21 -21.60 -2.92
N LEU A 762 24.80 -20.37 -2.70
CA LEU A 762 24.25 -19.91 -1.42
C LEU A 762 22.96 -20.69 -1.08
N GLN A 763 22.06 -20.88 -2.05
CA GLN A 763 20.84 -21.66 -1.84
C GLN A 763 21.14 -23.11 -1.48
N GLY A 764 22.18 -23.72 -2.07
CA GLY A 764 22.67 -25.04 -1.67
C GLY A 764 23.23 -25.09 -0.25
N LEU A 765 23.89 -24.01 0.22
CA LEU A 765 24.42 -23.89 1.57
C LEU A 765 23.35 -23.56 2.61
N LEU A 766 22.29 -22.85 2.20
CA LEU A 766 21.21 -22.31 3.03
C LEU A 766 19.85 -22.73 2.46
N PRO A 767 19.48 -24.01 2.49
CA PRO A 767 18.31 -24.53 1.76
C PRO A 767 16.98 -23.98 2.27
N HIS A 768 16.91 -23.51 3.52
CA HIS A 768 15.68 -22.97 4.14
C HIS A 768 15.65 -21.44 4.14
N THR A 769 16.66 -20.77 3.58
CA THR A 769 16.76 -19.31 3.55
C THR A 769 16.10 -18.78 2.28
N ARG A 770 15.22 -17.79 2.42
CA ARG A 770 14.73 -17.01 1.29
C ARG A 770 15.83 -16.03 0.86
N ILE A 771 16.46 -16.27 -0.28
CA ILE A 771 17.50 -15.39 -0.84
C ILE A 771 16.84 -14.47 -1.88
N ARG A 772 17.02 -13.16 -1.72
CA ARG A 772 16.52 -12.14 -2.65
C ARG A 772 17.71 -11.45 -3.33
N LYS A 773 17.77 -11.58 -4.67
CA LYS A 773 18.79 -10.95 -5.52
C LYS A 773 18.17 -9.98 -6.52
#